data_5bcb02ef6442352885d2811cadc3d84c
#
_entry.id   5bcb02ef6442352885d2811cadc3d84c
#
_cell.length_a   1.000
_cell.length_b   1.000
_cell.length_c   1.000
_cell.angle_alpha   90.00
_cell.angle_beta   90.00
_cell.angle_gamma   90.00
#
_symmetry.space_group_name_H-M   'P 1'
#
loop_
_entity.id
_entity.type
_entity.pdbx_description
1 polymer ?
#
loop_
_entity_poly.entity_id
_entity_poly.type
_entity_poly.pdbx_seq_one_letter_code
_entity_poly.pdbx_strand_id
1 'polypeptide(L)'
;MDKEPKFKFHAGKAADTAADTVVGAVGLVAKIIVTVLLVILTTTLLLGCVFAFYVKTCLTEDIDVSLSDYQLSESSIIYCETSAGEYQELAALHGTENRIWVDLEDIPDYLVKALVAIEDHRFYEHKGVDWYRTVGAMFTMLTGGDDSFGGSTITQQLIKNLTGNKEVTVQRKLIEIFQALEFEKKYDKDQIVEWYLNAVYFGEGCDGIYTAAQKYFGKEPSELTLAESASIVGIVNLPTYYSPFYSEENNKERQETVLRRMYELGYISYEEYEEAKNEELVFTRSDNEVAEQEIYSYYVEAVIDDVVEDLMEQKGISESTARQLLYNGGYRVYSCLDPYIQECVDNVYLDVENFPKPSYTSQQLQSAMVIMDPYTGEVVAMSGGVGEKTGNLVLNRATDALRAPGSSFKPLAVYAPAIELGLITPSTLVNDAPREEVEMSQDTWYPNNSDFTYRGIITISDAVRLSINTVAAQVLDKLGLDASTNFLKNKLGITSLVADDYNYASLSMGELTNGVSVLEMAQAYCTFDNSGIFTEARTYTKVTDAAGNIILDNQPKTHVAMKSSTATNITSMLYSAANYGTGSEAVFSGQAIAGKTGTSSYNWNRWFAGYTPYYVGVVWTGFDQPEKISIYGNPAAQVWRRVMQQVHAGLEYKSFPQADWIGGDTQIFGDLTEEKEEQDNPSPSPSEEPDVSESPDVTVSEAPVTTETPVTTEPPVEPSLPVEPSDEGGIIG
;
A
#
# COMPACT_ATOMS: atom_id res chain seq x y z
N MET A 1 97.95 23.89 -64.64
CA MET A 1 96.74 24.21 -65.37
C MET A 1 95.79 23.14 -64.96
N ASP A 2 94.87 23.47 -64.24
CA ASP A 2 93.49 23.00 -64.02
C ASP A 2 93.03 23.22 -62.62
N LYS A 3 92.00 23.97 -62.48
CA LYS A 3 91.35 24.32 -61.21
C LYS A 3 90.26 23.30 -60.89
N GLU A 4 90.42 22.61 -59.82
CA GLU A 4 89.29 21.83 -59.25
C GLU A 4 88.31 22.76 -58.50
N PRO A 5 86.98 22.54 -58.64
CA PRO A 5 86.00 23.32 -57.87
C PRO A 5 85.74 22.68 -56.47
N LYS A 6 85.90 23.43 -55.41
CA LYS A 6 85.58 23.05 -54.01
C LYS A 6 84.12 23.12 -53.83
N PHE A 7 83.46 21.96 -53.67
CA PHE A 7 82.12 21.84 -53.15
C PHE A 7 82.10 22.05 -51.63
N LYS A 8 81.42 23.10 -51.14
CA LYS A 8 81.16 23.31 -49.71
C LYS A 8 79.81 22.66 -49.36
N PHE A 9 79.84 21.62 -48.56
CA PHE A 9 78.65 21.04 -47.97
C PHE A 9 78.14 21.93 -46.92
N HIS A 10 76.86 22.42 -47.04
CA HIS A 10 76.16 23.15 -46.01
C HIS A 10 75.29 22.17 -45.26
N ALA A 11 75.88 21.32 -44.41
CA ALA A 11 75.14 20.34 -43.57
C ALA A 11 74.66 20.89 -42.23
N GLY A 12 75.07 22.09 -41.82
CA GLY A 12 74.74 22.61 -40.45
C GLY A 12 73.38 23.25 -40.28
N LYS A 13 72.83 23.87 -41.37
CA LYS A 13 71.57 24.62 -41.22
C LYS A 13 70.29 23.75 -41.25
N ALA A 14 70.33 22.57 -41.83
CA ALA A 14 69.20 21.68 -41.92
C ALA A 14 68.98 20.87 -40.63
N ALA A 15 70.06 20.61 -39.92
CA ALA A 15 69.96 19.88 -38.62
C ALA A 15 69.44 20.78 -37.49
N ASP A 16 69.85 22.07 -37.46
CA ASP A 16 69.32 23.03 -36.42
C ASP A 16 67.86 23.36 -36.65
N THR A 17 67.42 23.45 -37.90
CA THR A 17 65.97 23.72 -38.18
C THR A 17 65.11 22.54 -37.87
N ALA A 18 65.58 21.29 -38.02
CA ALA A 18 64.85 20.08 -37.64
C ALA A 18 64.77 19.91 -36.11
N ALA A 19 65.85 20.25 -35.40
CA ALA A 19 65.90 20.21 -33.94
C ALA A 19 64.96 21.27 -33.32
N ASP A 20 64.92 22.50 -33.83
CA ASP A 20 64.03 23.54 -33.37
C ASP A 20 62.55 23.22 -33.68
N THR A 21 62.26 22.55 -34.78
CA THR A 21 60.91 22.11 -35.13
C THR A 21 60.44 20.97 -34.22
N VAL A 22 61.31 20.03 -33.86
CA VAL A 22 60.97 18.96 -32.89
C VAL A 22 60.78 19.49 -31.49
N VAL A 23 61.64 20.41 -31.05
CA VAL A 23 61.52 21.07 -29.72
C VAL A 23 60.23 21.91 -29.67
N GLY A 24 59.87 22.59 -30.75
CA GLY A 24 58.60 23.30 -30.87
C GLY A 24 57.38 22.40 -30.83
N ALA A 25 57.42 21.26 -31.52
CA ALA A 25 56.34 20.26 -31.53
C ALA A 25 56.18 19.60 -30.15
N VAL A 26 57.28 19.24 -29.47
CA VAL A 26 57.23 18.68 -28.10
C VAL A 26 56.69 19.72 -27.11
N GLY A 27 57.10 21.00 -27.26
CA GLY A 27 56.55 22.09 -26.44
C GLY A 27 55.06 22.34 -26.67
N LEU A 28 54.57 22.18 -27.90
CA LEU A 28 53.15 22.29 -28.25
C LEU A 28 52.35 21.14 -27.61
N VAL A 29 52.82 19.90 -27.76
CA VAL A 29 52.19 18.69 -27.16
C VAL A 29 52.14 18.80 -25.65
N ALA A 30 53.23 19.25 -25.01
CA ALA A 30 53.26 19.47 -23.57
C ALA A 30 52.23 20.53 -23.12
N LYS A 31 52.09 21.64 -23.86
CA LYS A 31 51.06 22.65 -23.59
C LYS A 31 49.65 22.11 -23.75
N ILE A 32 49.37 21.31 -24.76
CA ILE A 32 48.07 20.66 -24.98
C ILE A 32 47.76 19.73 -23.81
N ILE A 33 48.70 18.88 -23.41
CA ILE A 33 48.52 17.97 -22.26
C ILE A 33 48.23 18.76 -20.95
N VAL A 34 49.02 19.82 -20.68
CA VAL A 34 48.80 20.66 -19.51
C VAL A 34 47.45 21.36 -19.56
N THR A 35 47.04 21.86 -20.74
CA THR A 35 45.71 22.48 -20.90
C THR A 35 44.59 21.48 -20.67
N VAL A 36 44.67 20.26 -21.23
CA VAL A 36 43.72 19.19 -21.02
C VAL A 36 43.64 18.79 -19.55
N LEU A 37 44.78 18.63 -18.88
CA LEU A 37 44.79 18.35 -17.42
C LEU A 37 44.19 19.49 -16.60
N LEU A 38 44.44 20.74 -17.00
CA LEU A 38 43.87 21.90 -16.31
C LEU A 38 42.35 22.00 -16.54
N VAL A 39 41.87 21.70 -17.73
CA VAL A 39 40.43 21.60 -18.04
C VAL A 39 39.78 20.48 -17.24
N ILE A 40 40.37 19.31 -17.17
CA ILE A 40 39.88 18.18 -16.38
C ILE A 40 39.84 18.59 -14.90
N LEU A 41 40.89 19.18 -14.36
CA LEU A 41 40.96 19.63 -12.97
C LEU A 41 39.88 20.69 -12.65
N THR A 42 39.72 21.70 -13.51
CA THR A 42 38.72 22.76 -13.30
C THR A 42 37.30 22.24 -13.41
N THR A 43 37.05 21.33 -14.38
CA THR A 43 35.73 20.69 -14.54
C THR A 43 35.40 19.80 -13.33
N THR A 44 36.37 19.02 -12.85
CA THR A 44 36.21 18.19 -11.64
C THR A 44 35.94 19.03 -10.39
N LEU A 45 36.67 20.16 -10.26
CA LEU A 45 36.47 21.08 -9.14
C LEU A 45 35.05 21.71 -9.18
N LEU A 46 34.61 22.14 -10.37
CA LEU A 46 33.31 22.77 -10.55
C LEU A 46 32.17 21.73 -10.29
N LEU A 47 32.30 20.52 -10.79
CA LEU A 47 31.39 19.41 -10.47
C LEU A 47 31.37 19.10 -8.99
N GLY A 48 32.55 19.10 -8.34
CA GLY A 48 32.65 18.94 -6.88
C GLY A 48 31.92 20.05 -6.09
N CYS A 49 32.03 21.30 -6.53
CA CYS A 49 31.31 22.43 -5.90
C CYS A 49 29.80 22.33 -6.09
N VAL A 50 29.33 21.98 -7.29
CA VAL A 50 27.90 21.77 -7.58
C VAL A 50 27.35 20.61 -6.76
N PHE A 51 28.10 19.52 -6.68
CA PHE A 51 27.75 18.35 -5.87
C PHE A 51 27.70 18.68 -4.38
N ALA A 52 28.69 19.41 -3.85
CA ALA A 52 28.69 19.85 -2.45
C ALA A 52 27.51 20.79 -2.13
N PHE A 53 27.16 21.65 -3.09
CA PHE A 53 25.95 22.50 -2.97
C PHE A 53 24.68 21.69 -2.97
N TYR A 54 24.56 20.72 -3.87
CA TYR A 54 23.41 19.80 -3.94
C TYR A 54 23.23 19.01 -2.63
N VAL A 55 24.32 18.41 -2.12
CA VAL A 55 24.29 17.68 -0.83
C VAL A 55 23.81 18.62 0.29
N LYS A 56 24.36 19.84 0.36
CA LYS A 56 24.02 20.79 1.43
C LYS A 56 22.57 21.31 1.37
N THR A 57 21.97 21.43 0.18
CA THR A 57 20.63 22.04 0.01
C THR A 57 19.51 21.04 -0.13
N CYS A 58 19.80 19.83 -0.62
CA CYS A 58 18.76 18.85 -0.98
C CYS A 58 18.80 17.58 -0.13
N LEU A 59 19.90 17.30 0.60
CA LEU A 59 20.04 16.02 1.32
C LEU A 59 20.28 16.18 2.83
N THR A 60 20.33 17.40 3.38
CA THR A 60 20.75 17.64 4.78
C THR A 60 19.74 17.10 5.80
N GLU A 61 18.45 17.10 5.47
CA GLU A 61 17.37 16.60 6.35
C GLU A 61 17.31 15.08 6.40
N ASP A 62 17.74 14.38 5.34
CA ASP A 62 17.69 12.92 5.23
C ASP A 62 18.95 12.21 5.79
N ILE A 63 19.99 12.95 6.22
CA ILE A 63 21.29 12.37 6.57
C ILE A 63 21.37 11.94 8.04
N ASP A 64 20.58 12.52 8.93
CA ASP A 64 20.70 12.31 10.37
C ASP A 64 19.91 11.11 10.86
N VAL A 65 20.54 9.96 11.02
CA VAL A 65 19.97 8.74 11.63
C VAL A 65 20.53 8.61 13.05
N SER A 66 19.63 8.49 14.05
CA SER A 66 20.02 8.34 15.45
C SER A 66 19.46 7.05 16.05
N LEU A 67 20.31 6.23 16.67
CA LEU A 67 19.89 5.02 17.38
C LEU A 67 19.01 5.34 18.61
N SER A 68 19.10 6.57 19.16
CA SER A 68 18.22 6.98 20.26
C SER A 68 16.74 6.98 19.87
N ASP A 69 16.46 7.13 18.58
CA ASP A 69 15.12 7.09 18.04
C ASP A 69 14.55 5.66 17.98
N TYR A 70 15.39 4.66 18.28
CA TYR A 70 15.09 3.23 18.20
C TYR A 70 15.37 2.50 19.54
N GLN A 71 15.49 3.23 20.69
CA GLN A 71 15.69 2.59 21.99
C GLN A 71 14.48 1.75 22.40
N LEU A 72 14.72 0.49 22.73
CA LEU A 72 13.76 -0.57 22.90
C LEU A 72 13.93 -1.19 24.29
N SER A 73 13.07 -0.88 25.26
CA SER A 73 13.18 -1.48 26.59
C SER A 73 11.86 -1.69 27.35
N GLU A 74 10.73 -1.20 26.83
CA GLU A 74 9.43 -1.31 27.52
C GLU A 74 8.34 -1.75 26.56
N SER A 75 7.48 -2.67 26.99
CA SER A 75 6.28 -3.06 26.24
C SER A 75 5.35 -1.87 26.05
N SER A 76 4.84 -1.69 24.86
CA SER A 76 3.83 -0.69 24.57
C SER A 76 2.44 -1.17 24.97
N ILE A 77 1.55 -0.25 25.24
CA ILE A 77 0.20 -0.55 25.70
C ILE A 77 -0.82 0.18 24.83
N ILE A 78 -1.83 -0.55 24.37
CA ILE A 78 -3.00 0.02 23.72
C ILE A 78 -4.08 0.24 24.79
N TYR A 79 -4.61 1.46 24.83
CA TYR A 79 -5.68 1.87 25.72
C TYR A 79 -6.97 2.12 24.95
N CYS A 80 -8.11 1.90 25.59
CA CYS A 80 -9.40 2.41 25.14
C CYS A 80 -10.02 3.30 26.22
N GLU A 81 -10.88 4.23 25.80
CA GLU A 81 -11.59 5.13 26.72
C GLU A 81 -12.90 4.47 27.16
N THR A 82 -13.15 4.46 28.47
CA THR A 82 -14.41 3.98 29.03
C THR A 82 -15.47 5.06 28.93
N SER A 83 -16.73 4.68 29.07
CA SER A 83 -17.86 5.64 29.14
C SER A 83 -17.77 6.65 30.30
N ALA A 84 -16.88 6.42 31.29
CA ALA A 84 -16.59 7.35 32.38
C ALA A 84 -15.49 8.37 31.99
N GLY A 85 -14.89 8.28 30.81
CA GLY A 85 -13.78 9.13 30.38
C GLY A 85 -12.43 8.72 30.99
N GLU A 86 -12.32 7.50 31.50
CA GLU A 86 -11.09 6.92 32.02
C GLU A 86 -10.46 5.97 30.95
N TYR A 87 -9.13 5.94 30.87
CA TYR A 87 -8.44 5.00 29.99
C TYR A 87 -8.22 3.67 30.72
N GLN A 88 -8.59 2.58 30.06
CA GLN A 88 -8.27 1.22 30.48
C GLN A 88 -7.37 0.54 29.46
N GLU A 89 -6.53 -0.37 29.91
CA GLU A 89 -5.71 -1.21 29.06
C GLU A 89 -6.60 -2.12 28.20
N LEU A 90 -6.39 -2.06 26.89
CA LEU A 90 -7.04 -2.92 25.91
C LEU A 90 -6.16 -4.11 25.55
N ALA A 91 -4.86 -3.86 25.36
CA ALA A 91 -3.86 -4.88 25.09
C ALA A 91 -2.46 -4.38 25.48
N ALA A 92 -1.65 -5.26 26.07
CA ALA A 92 -0.23 -5.05 26.19
C ALA A 92 0.46 -5.64 24.97
N LEU A 93 1.22 -4.83 24.26
CA LEU A 93 2.01 -5.30 23.14
C LEU A 93 3.30 -5.90 23.66
N HIS A 94 3.24 -7.19 23.95
CA HIS A 94 4.46 -7.94 24.21
C HIS A 94 5.16 -8.09 22.88
N GLY A 95 6.42 -7.64 22.79
CA GLY A 95 7.23 -7.91 21.61
C GLY A 95 7.08 -9.39 21.30
N THR A 96 6.62 -9.68 20.08
CA THR A 96 6.46 -11.08 19.66
C THR A 96 7.73 -11.77 20.11
N GLU A 97 7.64 -12.94 20.72
CA GLU A 97 8.77 -13.75 21.22
C GLU A 97 9.94 -13.88 20.24
N ASN A 98 9.75 -13.35 19.07
CA ASN A 98 10.68 -13.35 17.98
C ASN A 98 11.70 -12.20 18.00
N ARG A 99 11.73 -11.27 19.00
CA ARG A 99 12.73 -10.20 19.07
C ARG A 99 13.11 -9.83 20.48
N ILE A 100 13.80 -10.74 21.15
CA ILE A 100 14.53 -10.41 22.36
C ILE A 100 15.83 -9.73 21.91
N TRP A 101 16.05 -8.51 22.41
CA TRP A 101 17.33 -7.84 22.22
C TRP A 101 18.42 -8.64 22.90
N VAL A 102 19.52 -8.85 22.21
CA VAL A 102 20.70 -9.55 22.73
C VAL A 102 21.83 -8.55 22.80
N ASP A 103 22.31 -8.31 24.02
CA ASP A 103 23.49 -7.48 24.20
C ASP A 103 24.71 -8.15 23.56
N LEU A 104 25.65 -7.35 23.05
CA LEU A 104 26.80 -7.87 22.32
C LEU A 104 27.63 -8.83 23.19
N GLU A 105 27.62 -8.65 24.52
CA GLU A 105 28.32 -9.52 25.49
C GLU A 105 27.76 -10.94 25.53
N ASP A 106 26.46 -11.13 25.17
CA ASP A 106 25.77 -12.41 25.11
C ASP A 106 25.83 -13.05 23.72
N ILE A 107 26.45 -12.38 22.75
CA ILE A 107 26.66 -12.89 21.38
C ILE A 107 28.09 -13.49 21.30
N PRO A 108 28.23 -14.75 20.83
CA PRO A 108 29.58 -15.34 20.71
C PRO A 108 30.49 -14.54 19.78
N ASP A 109 31.72 -14.30 20.20
CA ASP A 109 32.72 -13.54 19.43
C ASP A 109 32.99 -14.13 18.03
N TYR A 110 32.89 -15.44 17.85
CA TYR A 110 33.04 -16.07 16.55
C TYR A 110 31.82 -15.83 15.64
N LEU A 111 30.63 -15.54 16.15
CA LEU A 111 29.49 -15.14 15.36
C LEU A 111 29.71 -13.73 14.76
N VAL A 112 30.16 -12.80 15.58
CA VAL A 112 30.56 -11.46 15.12
C VAL A 112 31.67 -11.55 14.08
N LYS A 113 32.70 -12.39 14.33
CA LYS A 113 33.77 -12.63 13.36
C LYS A 113 33.31 -13.28 12.07
N ALA A 114 32.31 -14.19 12.11
CA ALA A 114 31.70 -14.79 10.94
C ALA A 114 30.99 -13.73 10.10
N LEU A 115 30.19 -12.87 10.73
CA LEU A 115 29.53 -11.75 10.08
C LEU A 115 30.52 -10.82 9.39
N VAL A 116 31.54 -10.36 10.13
CA VAL A 116 32.59 -9.47 9.62
C VAL A 116 33.34 -10.15 8.46
N ALA A 117 33.69 -11.43 8.60
CA ALA A 117 34.43 -12.16 7.57
C ALA A 117 33.71 -12.25 6.22
N ILE A 118 32.39 -12.44 6.24
CA ILE A 118 31.61 -12.66 5.01
C ILE A 118 31.01 -11.38 4.43
N GLU A 119 30.52 -10.47 5.28
CA GLU A 119 29.85 -9.26 4.82
C GLU A 119 30.83 -8.09 4.64
N ASP A 120 31.73 -7.87 5.59
CA ASP A 120 32.60 -6.69 5.58
C ASP A 120 33.94 -6.92 6.31
N HIS A 121 34.83 -7.67 5.69
CA HIS A 121 36.10 -8.11 6.33
C HIS A 121 37.06 -6.98 6.76
N ARG A 122 36.79 -5.71 6.31
CA ARG A 122 37.54 -4.52 6.78
C ARG A 122 36.69 -3.60 7.63
N PHE A 123 35.61 -4.10 8.19
CA PHE A 123 34.65 -3.32 8.97
C PHE A 123 35.31 -2.44 10.03
N TYR A 124 36.27 -2.99 10.78
CA TYR A 124 36.99 -2.25 11.82
C TYR A 124 38.06 -1.28 11.28
N GLU A 125 38.37 -1.29 9.98
CA GLU A 125 39.41 -0.45 9.35
C GLU A 125 38.85 0.84 8.73
N HIS A 126 37.63 0.81 8.23
CA HIS A 126 37.01 1.97 7.57
C HIS A 126 36.06 2.73 8.50
N LYS A 127 35.58 3.89 8.02
CA LYS A 127 34.62 4.77 8.72
C LYS A 127 33.32 4.88 7.92
N GLY A 128 32.44 3.91 8.07
CA GLY A 128 31.12 3.86 7.42
C GLY A 128 31.14 3.31 6.00
N VAL A 129 32.14 3.64 5.22
CA VAL A 129 32.25 3.26 3.80
C VAL A 129 33.63 2.69 3.49
N ASP A 130 33.66 1.49 2.91
CA ASP A 130 34.88 0.92 2.32
C ASP A 130 35.06 1.45 0.90
N TRP A 131 35.81 2.53 0.76
CA TRP A 131 36.06 3.18 -0.53
C TRP A 131 36.73 2.26 -1.55
N TYR A 132 37.55 1.33 -1.11
CA TYR A 132 38.24 0.39 -2.02
C TYR A 132 37.23 -0.57 -2.67
N ARG A 133 36.32 -1.14 -1.86
CA ARG A 133 35.23 -2.01 -2.35
C ARG A 133 34.22 -1.22 -3.18
N THR A 134 33.81 -0.03 -2.72
CA THR A 134 32.84 0.80 -3.40
C THR A 134 33.29 1.22 -4.80
N VAL A 135 34.56 1.68 -4.94
CA VAL A 135 35.13 2.03 -6.26
C VAL A 135 35.31 0.79 -7.13
N GLY A 136 35.74 -0.35 -6.54
CA GLY A 136 35.83 -1.62 -7.24
C GLY A 136 34.51 -2.08 -7.84
N ALA A 137 33.44 -2.08 -7.05
CA ALA A 137 32.09 -2.42 -7.49
C ALA A 137 31.57 -1.47 -8.60
N MET A 138 31.83 -0.17 -8.45
CA MET A 138 31.47 0.82 -9.47
C MET A 138 32.22 0.59 -10.80
N PHE A 139 33.49 0.21 -10.73
CA PHE A 139 34.28 -0.12 -11.93
C PHE A 139 33.78 -1.41 -12.60
N THR A 140 33.45 -2.44 -11.83
CA THR A 140 32.88 -3.70 -12.33
C THR A 140 31.53 -3.46 -13.04
N MET A 141 30.67 -2.65 -12.43
CA MET A 141 29.40 -2.25 -13.03
C MET A 141 29.57 -1.52 -14.39
N LEU A 142 30.56 -0.65 -14.50
CA LEU A 142 30.87 0.08 -15.74
C LEU A 142 31.51 -0.80 -16.82
N THR A 143 32.20 -1.87 -16.44
CA THR A 143 32.92 -2.76 -17.37
C THR A 143 32.14 -4.02 -17.75
N GLY A 144 30.93 -4.24 -17.19
CA GLY A 144 30.08 -5.39 -17.48
C GLY A 144 30.64 -6.71 -16.92
N GLY A 145 31.43 -6.66 -15.84
CA GLY A 145 31.92 -7.86 -15.15
C GLY A 145 30.84 -8.45 -14.22
N ASP A 146 30.98 -9.74 -13.90
CA ASP A 146 30.11 -10.42 -12.94
C ASP A 146 30.25 -9.79 -11.54
N ASP A 147 29.14 -9.35 -10.95
CA ASP A 147 29.04 -8.74 -9.63
C ASP A 147 29.17 -9.80 -8.52
N SER A 148 30.36 -10.37 -8.34
CA SER A 148 30.61 -11.32 -7.27
C SER A 148 30.99 -10.68 -5.92
N PHE A 149 31.07 -9.34 -5.84
CA PHE A 149 31.41 -8.63 -4.61
C PHE A 149 30.38 -7.57 -4.24
N GLY A 150 29.61 -7.83 -3.17
CA GLY A 150 28.77 -6.82 -2.54
C GLY A 150 29.61 -5.61 -2.10
N GLY A 151 29.32 -4.41 -2.61
CA GLY A 151 30.07 -3.19 -2.33
C GLY A 151 29.61 -2.44 -1.07
N SER A 152 28.55 -2.89 -0.39
CA SER A 152 28.00 -2.24 0.82
C SER A 152 28.69 -2.73 2.10
N THR A 153 28.87 -1.84 3.07
CA THR A 153 29.40 -2.16 4.40
C THR A 153 28.28 -2.60 5.34
N ILE A 154 28.63 -3.21 6.49
CA ILE A 154 27.68 -3.55 7.57
C ILE A 154 26.90 -2.29 7.99
N THR A 155 27.59 -1.15 8.17
CA THR A 155 26.94 0.14 8.52
C THR A 155 25.93 0.58 7.48
N GLN A 156 26.24 0.47 6.19
CA GLN A 156 25.31 0.79 5.11
C GLN A 156 24.12 -0.17 5.06
N GLN A 157 24.33 -1.46 5.34
CA GLN A 157 23.26 -2.44 5.41
C GLN A 157 22.36 -2.19 6.61
N LEU A 158 22.93 -1.85 7.79
CA LEU A 158 22.15 -1.48 8.96
C LEU A 158 21.23 -0.28 8.66
N ILE A 159 21.80 0.80 8.13
CA ILE A 159 21.02 2.00 7.76
C ILE A 159 19.89 1.66 6.78
N LYS A 160 20.19 0.85 5.76
CA LYS A 160 19.17 0.38 4.81
C LYS A 160 18.06 -0.41 5.52
N ASN A 161 18.40 -1.25 6.49
CA ASN A 161 17.42 -2.02 7.26
C ASN A 161 16.57 -1.11 8.16
N LEU A 162 17.19 -0.15 8.84
CA LEU A 162 16.49 0.81 9.69
C LEU A 162 15.56 1.75 8.89
N THR A 163 16.04 2.29 7.76
CA THR A 163 15.27 3.26 6.96
C THR A 163 14.28 2.62 5.98
N GLY A 164 14.38 1.30 5.74
CA GLY A 164 13.48 0.57 4.85
C GLY A 164 13.50 0.98 3.37
N ASN A 165 14.38 1.89 2.99
CA ASN A 165 14.43 2.40 1.61
C ASN A 165 15.00 1.35 0.65
N LYS A 166 14.11 0.68 -0.11
CA LYS A 166 14.44 -0.39 -1.07
C LYS A 166 14.63 0.11 -2.51
N GLU A 167 14.47 1.41 -2.78
CA GLU A 167 14.63 1.94 -4.13
C GLU A 167 16.05 1.72 -4.69
N VAL A 168 16.14 1.32 -5.94
CA VAL A 168 17.42 1.11 -6.64
C VAL A 168 17.75 2.37 -7.44
N THR A 169 18.11 3.45 -6.75
CA THR A 169 18.50 4.73 -7.37
C THR A 169 19.90 5.17 -6.96
N VAL A 170 20.59 5.91 -7.83
CA VAL A 170 21.89 6.50 -7.52
C VAL A 170 21.78 7.51 -6.38
N GLN A 171 20.67 8.25 -6.32
CA GLN A 171 20.42 9.23 -5.26
C GLN A 171 20.34 8.54 -3.90
N ARG A 172 19.55 7.48 -3.76
CA ARG A 172 19.48 6.69 -2.55
C ARG A 172 20.85 6.19 -2.10
N LYS A 173 21.67 5.66 -3.04
CA LYS A 173 23.00 5.14 -2.68
C LYS A 173 23.95 6.23 -2.21
N LEU A 174 23.80 7.46 -2.71
CA LEU A 174 24.56 8.60 -2.20
C LEU A 174 24.13 8.99 -0.79
N ILE A 175 22.80 9.04 -0.52
CA ILE A 175 22.26 9.30 0.82
C ILE A 175 22.79 8.25 1.80
N GLU A 176 22.66 6.97 1.49
CA GLU A 176 23.16 5.85 2.30
C GLU A 176 24.67 5.99 2.63
N ILE A 177 25.49 6.41 1.66
CA ILE A 177 26.93 6.66 1.89
C ILE A 177 27.13 7.80 2.90
N PHE A 178 26.40 8.91 2.76
CA PHE A 178 26.53 10.04 3.70
C PHE A 178 26.00 9.69 5.08
N GLN A 179 24.86 9.00 5.14
CA GLN A 179 24.31 8.49 6.40
C GLN A 179 25.33 7.59 7.12
N ALA A 180 25.96 6.64 6.41
CA ALA A 180 26.97 5.76 6.99
C ALA A 180 28.20 6.50 7.54
N LEU A 181 28.64 7.56 6.83
CA LEU A 181 29.75 8.39 7.29
C LEU A 181 29.40 9.23 8.54
N GLU A 182 28.18 9.74 8.64
CA GLU A 182 27.72 10.48 9.82
C GLU A 182 27.42 9.54 10.98
N PHE A 183 26.84 8.38 10.70
CA PHE A 183 26.51 7.36 11.70
C PHE A 183 27.73 6.87 12.47
N GLU A 184 28.83 6.56 11.79
CA GLU A 184 30.10 6.14 12.44
C GLU A 184 30.88 7.29 13.12
N LYS A 185 30.39 8.52 13.09
CA LYS A 185 30.87 9.59 13.97
C LYS A 185 30.17 9.58 15.32
N LYS A 186 28.97 9.03 15.39
CA LYS A 186 28.13 9.00 16.58
C LYS A 186 28.25 7.69 17.35
N TYR A 187 28.36 6.57 16.63
CA TYR A 187 28.31 5.22 17.18
C TYR A 187 29.62 4.47 16.89
N ASP A 188 30.09 3.69 17.84
CA ASP A 188 31.24 2.84 17.65
C ASP A 188 30.91 1.54 16.92
N LYS A 189 31.94 0.78 16.55
CA LYS A 189 31.78 -0.43 15.74
C LYS A 189 31.00 -1.53 16.45
N ASP A 190 31.18 -1.66 17.75
CA ASP A 190 30.53 -2.70 18.54
C ASP A 190 29.06 -2.42 18.69
N GLN A 191 28.66 -1.15 18.90
CA GLN A 191 27.25 -0.73 18.86
C GLN A 191 26.62 -1.02 17.50
N ILE A 192 27.34 -0.75 16.41
CA ILE A 192 26.82 -0.98 15.05
C ILE A 192 26.59 -2.48 14.79
N VAL A 193 27.51 -3.33 15.21
CA VAL A 193 27.36 -4.80 15.07
C VAL A 193 26.20 -5.33 15.92
N GLU A 194 26.08 -4.86 17.14
CA GLU A 194 24.99 -5.22 18.04
C GLU A 194 23.63 -4.89 17.40
N TRP A 195 23.47 -3.66 16.96
CA TRP A 195 22.27 -3.24 16.26
C TRP A 195 22.01 -4.01 14.97
N TYR A 196 23.07 -4.30 14.20
CA TYR A 196 22.94 -5.07 12.97
C TYR A 196 22.41 -6.47 13.24
N LEU A 197 23.01 -7.18 14.20
CA LEU A 197 22.63 -8.55 14.55
C LEU A 197 21.21 -8.63 15.13
N ASN A 198 20.75 -7.59 15.80
CA ASN A 198 19.40 -7.50 16.33
C ASN A 198 18.36 -7.03 15.31
N ALA A 199 18.78 -6.40 14.17
CA ALA A 199 17.86 -5.83 13.19
C ALA A 199 17.81 -6.57 11.85
N VAL A 200 18.80 -7.42 11.53
CA VAL A 200 18.88 -8.08 10.21
C VAL A 200 17.92 -9.26 10.11
N TYR A 201 17.32 -9.43 8.94
CA TYR A 201 16.44 -10.54 8.63
C TYR A 201 17.22 -11.81 8.25
N PHE A 202 17.00 -12.89 8.99
CA PHE A 202 17.65 -14.19 8.81
C PHE A 202 16.79 -15.24 8.08
N GLY A 203 15.68 -14.84 7.47
CA GLY A 203 14.74 -15.78 6.82
C GLY A 203 13.71 -16.37 7.79
N GLU A 204 12.72 -17.10 7.27
CA GLU A 204 11.68 -17.84 8.04
C GLU A 204 10.93 -16.97 9.08
N GLY A 205 10.76 -15.68 8.81
CA GLY A 205 10.18 -14.74 9.77
C GLY A 205 11.10 -14.34 10.92
N CYS A 206 12.41 -14.65 10.85
CA CYS A 206 13.37 -14.34 11.91
C CYS A 206 14.01 -12.98 11.67
N ASP A 207 13.61 -11.99 12.43
CA ASP A 207 14.27 -10.71 12.54
C ASP A 207 15.15 -10.70 13.80
N GLY A 208 16.45 -10.55 13.63
CA GLY A 208 17.45 -10.59 14.71
C GLY A 208 17.95 -11.96 15.09
N ILE A 209 19.11 -11.94 15.76
CA ILE A 209 19.91 -13.15 16.07
C ILE A 209 19.24 -14.08 17.08
N TYR A 210 18.50 -13.52 18.05
CA TYR A 210 17.77 -14.32 19.02
C TYR A 210 16.79 -15.26 18.34
N THR A 211 15.94 -14.69 17.51
CA THR A 211 14.92 -15.42 16.76
C THR A 211 15.54 -16.48 15.85
N ALA A 212 16.64 -16.12 15.18
CA ALA A 212 17.32 -17.05 14.29
C ALA A 212 17.92 -18.23 15.08
N ALA A 213 18.55 -17.99 16.23
CA ALA A 213 19.10 -19.03 17.08
C ALA A 213 18.02 -20.00 17.58
N GLN A 214 16.89 -19.45 18.06
CA GLN A 214 15.76 -20.24 18.51
C GLN A 214 15.11 -21.04 17.37
N LYS A 215 14.88 -20.38 16.23
CA LYS A 215 14.17 -21.00 15.09
C LYS A 215 14.96 -22.13 14.45
N TYR A 216 16.25 -21.90 14.24
CA TYR A 216 17.09 -22.87 13.53
C TYR A 216 17.68 -23.96 14.44
N PHE A 217 17.98 -23.64 15.71
CA PHE A 217 18.70 -24.53 16.61
C PHE A 217 18.02 -24.76 17.96
N GLY A 218 16.99 -24.00 18.32
CA GLY A 218 16.33 -24.09 19.63
C GLY A 218 17.25 -23.70 20.79
N LYS A 219 18.17 -22.73 20.57
CA LYS A 219 19.22 -22.33 21.50
C LYS A 219 19.20 -20.83 21.75
N GLU A 220 19.71 -20.42 22.91
CA GLU A 220 20.10 -19.05 23.13
C GLU A 220 21.29 -18.67 22.22
N PRO A 221 21.43 -17.41 21.78
CA PRO A 221 22.56 -16.98 20.96
C PRO A 221 23.93 -17.32 21.56
N SER A 222 24.06 -17.20 22.88
CA SER A 222 25.31 -17.51 23.61
C SER A 222 25.69 -19.00 23.58
N GLU A 223 24.76 -19.89 23.22
CA GLU A 223 24.98 -21.35 23.18
C GLU A 223 25.29 -21.87 21.76
N LEU A 224 25.26 -20.98 20.75
CA LEU A 224 25.54 -21.37 19.38
C LEU A 224 27.02 -21.82 19.24
N THR A 225 27.25 -22.91 18.51
CA THR A 225 28.60 -23.34 18.13
C THR A 225 29.17 -22.47 17.01
N LEU A 226 30.46 -22.60 16.72
CA LEU A 226 31.09 -21.93 15.58
C LEU A 226 30.42 -22.37 14.25
N ALA A 227 30.08 -23.64 14.11
CA ALA A 227 29.42 -24.16 12.92
C ALA A 227 27.99 -23.64 12.75
N GLU A 228 27.22 -23.58 13.83
CA GLU A 228 25.87 -23.03 13.86
C GLU A 228 25.88 -21.52 13.56
N SER A 229 26.81 -20.78 14.17
CA SER A 229 26.97 -19.34 13.91
C SER A 229 27.32 -19.05 12.47
N ALA A 230 28.21 -19.82 11.85
CA ALA A 230 28.55 -19.68 10.43
C ALA A 230 27.39 -20.03 9.51
N SER A 231 26.54 -20.99 9.91
CA SER A 231 25.31 -21.34 9.20
C SER A 231 24.31 -20.19 9.21
N ILE A 232 23.97 -19.64 10.39
CA ILE A 232 23.01 -18.52 10.54
C ILE A 232 23.49 -17.29 9.77
N VAL A 233 24.75 -16.88 9.95
CA VAL A 233 25.30 -15.72 9.24
C VAL A 233 25.27 -15.91 7.72
N GLY A 234 25.44 -17.14 7.25
CA GLY A 234 25.37 -17.47 5.84
C GLY A 234 24.01 -17.17 5.21
N ILE A 235 22.91 -17.19 5.98
CA ILE A 235 21.54 -16.99 5.50
C ILE A 235 21.29 -15.53 5.06
N VAL A 236 21.89 -14.56 5.72
CA VAL A 236 21.62 -13.12 5.55
C VAL A 236 21.60 -12.65 4.10
N ASN A 237 22.50 -13.16 3.28
CA ASN A 237 22.70 -12.70 1.89
C ASN A 237 21.52 -13.02 0.96
N LEU A 238 20.99 -14.26 1.02
CA LEU A 238 19.85 -14.75 0.25
C LEU A 238 19.01 -15.67 1.14
N PRO A 239 18.17 -15.12 2.01
CA PRO A 239 17.51 -15.89 3.08
C PRO A 239 16.72 -17.11 2.57
N THR A 240 15.89 -16.93 1.54
CA THR A 240 15.11 -18.05 0.96
C THR A 240 16.00 -19.14 0.35
N TYR A 241 17.14 -18.76 -0.26
CA TYR A 241 18.02 -19.71 -0.95
C TYR A 241 18.94 -20.48 0.02
N TYR A 242 19.38 -19.83 1.11
CA TYR A 242 20.29 -20.40 2.09
C TYR A 242 19.59 -20.88 3.37
N SER A 243 18.26 -20.75 3.47
CA SER A 243 17.52 -21.36 4.58
C SER A 243 17.68 -22.89 4.57
N PRO A 244 18.12 -23.50 5.69
CA PRO A 244 18.27 -24.97 5.76
C PRO A 244 16.93 -25.70 5.64
N PHE A 245 15.79 -25.01 5.88
CA PHE A 245 14.46 -25.60 5.73
C PHE A 245 14.02 -25.75 4.27
N TYR A 246 14.64 -25.01 3.34
CA TYR A 246 14.47 -25.20 1.91
C TYR A 246 15.56 -26.07 1.30
N SER A 247 16.84 -25.89 1.73
CA SER A 247 17.96 -26.66 1.22
C SER A 247 19.12 -26.69 2.22
N GLU A 248 19.25 -27.79 2.93
CA GLU A 248 20.40 -28.02 3.83
C GLU A 248 21.73 -28.02 3.07
N GLU A 249 21.75 -28.48 1.80
CA GLU A 249 22.94 -28.51 0.97
C GLU A 249 23.44 -27.08 0.66
N ASN A 250 22.54 -26.17 0.26
CA ASN A 250 22.89 -24.77 -0.01
C ASN A 250 23.37 -24.07 1.26
N ASN A 251 22.71 -24.32 2.40
CA ASN A 251 23.13 -23.79 3.68
C ASN A 251 24.52 -24.29 4.06
N LYS A 252 24.79 -25.58 3.92
CA LYS A 252 26.09 -26.20 4.21
C LYS A 252 27.19 -25.64 3.33
N GLU A 253 26.98 -25.49 2.04
CA GLU A 253 27.95 -24.89 1.12
C GLU A 253 28.27 -23.43 1.53
N ARG A 254 27.24 -22.69 1.94
CA ARG A 254 27.40 -21.30 2.40
C ARG A 254 28.12 -21.23 3.74
N GLN A 255 27.79 -22.10 4.69
CA GLN A 255 28.47 -22.25 5.98
C GLN A 255 29.98 -22.50 5.77
N GLU A 256 30.34 -23.47 4.91
CA GLU A 256 31.74 -23.77 4.60
C GLU A 256 32.44 -22.59 3.95
N THR A 257 31.74 -21.78 3.19
CA THR A 257 32.28 -20.53 2.61
C THR A 257 32.57 -19.50 3.70
N VAL A 258 31.69 -19.34 4.70
CA VAL A 258 31.92 -18.46 5.86
C VAL A 258 33.09 -18.94 6.66
N LEU A 259 33.15 -20.22 7.07
CA LEU A 259 34.23 -20.82 7.86
C LEU A 259 35.58 -20.68 7.14
N ARG A 260 35.64 -20.99 5.83
CA ARG A 260 36.87 -20.80 5.03
C ARG A 260 37.31 -19.35 5.04
N ARG A 261 36.37 -18.38 4.95
CA ARG A 261 36.70 -16.97 4.99
C ARG A 261 37.27 -16.55 6.36
N MET A 262 36.68 -17.05 7.44
CA MET A 262 37.19 -16.83 8.79
C MET A 262 38.61 -17.36 8.96
N TYR A 263 38.89 -18.57 8.42
CA TYR A 263 40.25 -19.13 8.45
C TYR A 263 41.23 -18.30 7.59
N GLU A 264 40.88 -17.92 6.37
CA GLU A 264 41.71 -17.08 5.50
C GLU A 264 42.09 -15.73 6.15
N LEU A 265 41.19 -15.18 6.97
CA LEU A 265 41.40 -13.92 7.70
C LEU A 265 42.11 -14.13 9.04
N GLY A 266 42.37 -15.36 9.45
CA GLY A 266 43.02 -15.69 10.69
C GLY A 266 42.16 -15.50 11.95
N TYR A 267 40.83 -15.51 11.78
CA TYR A 267 39.88 -15.42 12.90
C TYR A 267 39.70 -16.73 13.63
N ILE A 268 39.96 -17.85 12.95
CA ILE A 268 39.96 -19.21 13.50
C ILE A 268 41.20 -19.97 13.01
N SER A 269 41.64 -20.95 13.78
CA SER A 269 42.71 -21.85 13.41
C SER A 269 42.26 -22.89 12.37
N TYR A 270 43.21 -23.60 11.77
CA TYR A 270 42.88 -24.69 10.85
C TYR A 270 42.15 -25.86 11.56
N GLU A 271 42.47 -26.12 12.81
CA GLU A 271 41.81 -27.15 13.62
C GLU A 271 40.35 -26.80 13.88
N GLU A 272 40.07 -25.57 14.32
CA GLU A 272 38.67 -25.07 14.49
C GLU A 272 37.88 -25.05 13.17
N TYR A 273 38.52 -24.68 12.05
CA TYR A 273 37.91 -24.72 10.74
C TYR A 273 37.48 -26.14 10.35
N GLU A 274 38.38 -27.13 10.47
CA GLU A 274 38.09 -28.52 10.12
C GLU A 274 37.06 -29.13 11.09
N GLU A 275 37.10 -28.81 12.38
CA GLU A 275 36.12 -29.27 13.37
C GLU A 275 34.72 -28.74 13.03
N ALA A 276 34.58 -27.42 12.89
CA ALA A 276 33.29 -26.79 12.58
C ALA A 276 32.74 -27.20 11.20
N LYS A 277 33.62 -27.41 10.21
CA LYS A 277 33.23 -27.88 8.90
C LYS A 277 32.61 -29.29 8.92
N ASN A 278 33.15 -30.16 9.79
CA ASN A 278 32.70 -31.57 9.91
C ASN A 278 31.60 -31.74 10.97
N GLU A 279 31.23 -30.69 11.68
CA GLU A 279 30.14 -30.72 12.65
C GLU A 279 28.82 -30.95 11.91
N GLU A 280 28.05 -31.94 12.38
CA GLU A 280 26.69 -32.23 11.87
C GLU A 280 25.70 -31.28 12.51
N LEU A 281 25.10 -30.39 11.74
CA LEU A 281 24.13 -29.44 12.23
C LEU A 281 22.76 -30.11 12.37
N VAL A 282 22.13 -29.94 13.52
CA VAL A 282 20.78 -30.43 13.78
C VAL A 282 19.83 -29.22 13.79
N PHE A 283 19.09 -29.07 12.71
CA PHE A 283 18.10 -28.01 12.62
C PHE A 283 16.80 -28.45 13.29
N THR A 284 16.43 -27.75 14.32
CA THR A 284 15.16 -27.95 15.00
C THR A 284 14.13 -27.00 14.39
N ARG A 285 13.13 -27.55 13.64
CA ARG A 285 11.88 -26.81 13.52
C ARG A 285 11.28 -26.80 14.91
N SER A 286 11.57 -25.77 15.70
CA SER A 286 10.81 -25.63 16.93
C SER A 286 9.38 -25.23 16.52
N ASP A 287 8.50 -26.25 16.42
CA ASP A 287 7.11 -26.09 16.75
C ASP A 287 7.01 -25.93 18.28
N ASN A 288 8.01 -25.22 18.87
CA ASN A 288 8.01 -24.98 20.31
C ASN A 288 6.67 -24.35 20.61
N GLU A 289 5.98 -24.95 21.58
CA GLU A 289 4.90 -24.35 22.32
C GLU A 289 5.31 -22.89 22.56
N VAL A 290 4.90 -22.03 21.63
CA VAL A 290 4.87 -20.60 21.83
C VAL A 290 4.13 -20.51 23.15
N ALA A 291 4.75 -19.99 24.21
CA ALA A 291 4.03 -19.60 25.42
C ALA A 291 2.76 -18.97 24.90
N GLU A 292 1.59 -19.39 25.42
CA GLU A 292 0.28 -19.03 24.84
C GLU A 292 0.32 -17.55 24.49
N GLN A 293 0.63 -17.26 23.22
CA GLN A 293 0.72 -15.89 22.72
C GLN A 293 -0.68 -15.33 22.90
N GLU A 294 -0.81 -14.22 23.58
CA GLU A 294 -2.06 -13.50 23.65
C GLU A 294 -2.55 -13.25 22.23
N ILE A 295 -3.74 -13.78 21.92
CA ILE A 295 -4.34 -13.60 20.60
C ILE A 295 -5.03 -12.24 20.62
N TYR A 296 -4.44 -11.28 19.93
CA TYR A 296 -5.03 -9.95 19.77
C TYR A 296 -6.33 -10.02 18.98
N SER A 297 -7.30 -9.18 19.36
CA SER A 297 -8.53 -9.04 18.60
C SER A 297 -8.26 -8.49 17.20
N TYR A 298 -9.21 -8.67 16.26
CA TYR A 298 -9.12 -8.05 14.93
C TYR A 298 -8.98 -6.53 15.00
N TYR A 299 -9.60 -5.90 16.00
CA TYR A 299 -9.49 -4.47 16.21
C TYR A 299 -8.09 -4.05 16.66
N VAL A 300 -7.51 -4.76 17.61
CA VAL A 300 -6.15 -4.48 18.11
C VAL A 300 -5.12 -4.63 16.99
N GLU A 301 -5.24 -5.66 16.15
CA GLU A 301 -4.36 -5.80 14.97
C GLU A 301 -4.52 -4.65 13.98
N ALA A 302 -5.75 -4.18 13.72
CA ALA A 302 -5.98 -3.01 12.88
C ALA A 302 -5.34 -1.74 13.46
N VAL A 303 -5.40 -1.54 14.79
CA VAL A 303 -4.69 -0.42 15.47
C VAL A 303 -3.17 -0.54 15.27
N ILE A 304 -2.62 -1.75 15.42
CA ILE A 304 -1.18 -2.00 15.21
C ILE A 304 -0.78 -1.62 13.79
N ASP A 305 -1.55 -2.04 12.78
CA ASP A 305 -1.23 -1.80 11.38
C ASP A 305 -1.31 -0.30 11.04
N ASP A 306 -2.35 0.42 11.49
CA ASP A 306 -2.47 1.88 11.29
C ASP A 306 -1.31 2.65 11.96
N VAL A 307 -0.96 2.31 13.22
CA VAL A 307 0.15 2.96 13.92
C VAL A 307 1.48 2.67 13.25
N VAL A 308 1.69 1.46 12.74
CA VAL A 308 2.90 1.07 12.00
C VAL A 308 3.00 1.87 10.70
N GLU A 309 1.92 2.00 9.94
CA GLU A 309 1.90 2.78 8.69
C GLU A 309 2.23 4.25 8.94
N ASP A 310 1.60 4.87 9.95
CA ASP A 310 1.85 6.27 10.31
C ASP A 310 3.28 6.49 10.85
N LEU A 311 3.85 5.53 11.60
CA LEU A 311 5.26 5.58 12.02
C LEU A 311 6.22 5.49 10.83
N MET A 312 5.92 4.62 9.86
CA MET A 312 6.70 4.51 8.61
C MET A 312 6.68 5.82 7.84
N GLU A 313 5.50 6.43 7.67
CA GLU A 313 5.35 7.69 6.94
C GLU A 313 6.06 8.84 7.66
N GLN A 314 5.83 9.01 8.95
CA GLN A 314 6.37 10.15 9.72
C GLN A 314 7.89 10.07 9.91
N LYS A 315 8.42 8.86 10.19
CA LYS A 315 9.85 8.66 10.50
C LYS A 315 10.68 8.21 9.30
N GLY A 316 10.06 7.86 8.17
CA GLY A 316 10.77 7.34 6.99
C GLY A 316 11.48 6.00 7.26
N ILE A 317 10.88 5.11 8.04
CA ILE A 317 11.46 3.83 8.49
C ILE A 317 10.77 2.63 7.85
N SER A 318 11.41 1.46 7.94
CA SER A 318 10.81 0.22 7.44
C SER A 318 9.66 -0.25 8.33
N GLU A 319 8.74 -1.03 7.75
CA GLU A 319 7.65 -1.68 8.49
C GLU A 319 8.21 -2.49 9.69
N SER A 320 9.26 -3.27 9.46
CA SER A 320 9.87 -4.08 10.52
C SER A 320 10.40 -3.23 11.67
N THR A 321 10.99 -2.06 11.36
CA THR A 321 11.47 -1.12 12.38
C THR A 321 10.31 -0.42 13.09
N ALA A 322 9.27 -0.04 12.36
CA ALA A 322 8.09 0.57 12.94
C ALA A 322 7.36 -0.39 13.88
N ARG A 323 7.21 -1.67 13.49
CA ARG A 323 6.68 -2.72 14.38
C ARG A 323 7.55 -2.89 15.62
N GLN A 324 8.86 -2.93 15.48
CA GLN A 324 9.79 -3.05 16.60
C GLN A 324 9.65 -1.88 17.59
N LEU A 325 9.58 -0.64 17.07
CA LEU A 325 9.36 0.54 17.91
C LEU A 325 7.99 0.47 18.61
N LEU A 326 6.94 0.05 17.90
CA LEU A 326 5.62 -0.08 18.47
C LEU A 326 5.56 -1.13 19.58
N TYR A 327 6.21 -2.28 19.41
CA TYR A 327 6.13 -3.36 20.40
C TYR A 327 7.03 -3.12 21.63
N ASN A 328 8.20 -2.52 21.43
CA ASN A 328 9.26 -2.45 22.47
C ASN A 328 9.65 -1.02 22.88
N GLY A 329 9.02 0.00 22.29
CA GLY A 329 9.38 1.40 22.52
C GLY A 329 8.67 2.05 23.71
N GLY A 330 7.89 1.29 24.51
CA GLY A 330 7.16 1.82 25.65
C GLY A 330 6.06 2.81 25.23
N TYR A 331 5.52 2.66 24.02
CA TYR A 331 4.51 3.56 23.51
C TYR A 331 3.15 3.32 24.19
N ARG A 332 2.39 4.39 24.30
CA ARG A 332 1.00 4.37 24.78
C ARG A 332 0.10 4.79 23.62
N VAL A 333 -0.63 3.82 23.08
CA VAL A 333 -1.54 4.00 21.96
C VAL A 333 -2.95 4.22 22.50
N TYR A 334 -3.60 5.29 22.13
CA TYR A 334 -4.97 5.61 22.54
C TYR A 334 -5.91 5.28 21.39
N SER A 335 -6.54 4.10 21.47
CA SER A 335 -7.43 3.62 20.42
C SER A 335 -8.79 4.34 20.44
N CYS A 336 -9.51 4.24 19.33
CA CYS A 336 -10.88 4.75 19.19
C CYS A 336 -11.94 3.74 19.60
N LEU A 337 -11.56 2.56 20.07
CA LEU A 337 -12.50 1.50 20.46
C LEU A 337 -13.41 1.96 21.59
N ASP A 338 -14.72 1.78 21.40
CA ASP A 338 -15.71 1.83 22.47
C ASP A 338 -15.92 0.42 23.01
N PRO A 339 -15.55 0.14 24.28
CA PRO A 339 -15.64 -1.21 24.85
C PRO A 339 -17.06 -1.78 24.85
N TYR A 340 -18.07 -0.93 25.06
CA TYR A 340 -19.47 -1.38 25.05
C TYR A 340 -19.94 -1.74 23.64
N ILE A 341 -19.60 -0.93 22.65
CA ILE A 341 -19.96 -1.21 21.26
C ILE A 341 -19.25 -2.47 20.76
N GLN A 342 -17.96 -2.64 21.11
CA GLN A 342 -17.21 -3.85 20.79
C GLN A 342 -17.83 -5.09 21.45
N GLU A 343 -18.22 -5.02 22.72
CA GLU A 343 -18.93 -6.10 23.41
C GLU A 343 -20.22 -6.49 22.69
N CYS A 344 -20.98 -5.51 22.18
CA CYS A 344 -22.19 -5.78 21.38
C CYS A 344 -21.87 -6.52 20.07
N VAL A 345 -20.73 -6.22 19.44
CA VAL A 345 -20.24 -6.95 18.25
C VAL A 345 -19.84 -8.37 18.64
N ASP A 346 -19.04 -8.53 19.67
CA ASP A 346 -18.52 -9.81 20.15
C ASP A 346 -19.62 -10.75 20.56
N ASN A 347 -20.64 -10.27 21.27
CA ASN A 347 -21.84 -11.04 21.64
C ASN A 347 -22.57 -11.68 20.46
N VAL A 348 -22.42 -11.12 19.26
CA VAL A 348 -23.03 -11.67 18.05
C VAL A 348 -22.03 -12.52 17.26
N TYR A 349 -20.78 -12.08 17.13
CA TYR A 349 -19.80 -12.70 16.25
C TYR A 349 -19.11 -13.94 16.84
N LEU A 350 -18.95 -14.01 18.16
CA LEU A 350 -18.38 -15.18 18.83
C LEU A 350 -19.36 -16.37 18.84
N ASP A 351 -20.66 -16.11 18.80
CA ASP A 351 -21.65 -17.18 18.71
C ASP A 351 -21.87 -17.62 17.24
N VAL A 352 -21.23 -18.71 16.85
CA VAL A 352 -21.33 -19.28 15.50
C VAL A 352 -22.74 -19.70 15.09
N GLU A 353 -23.66 -19.87 16.05
CA GLU A 353 -25.07 -20.19 15.79
C GLU A 353 -25.79 -19.02 15.10
N ASN A 354 -25.28 -17.81 15.24
CA ASN A 354 -25.78 -16.63 14.54
C ASN A 354 -25.45 -16.65 13.02
N PHE A 355 -24.52 -17.52 12.61
CA PHE A 355 -24.03 -17.67 11.24
C PHE A 355 -24.19 -19.11 10.76
N PRO A 356 -25.39 -19.49 10.33
CA PRO A 356 -25.71 -20.89 10.05
C PRO A 356 -24.80 -21.46 8.97
N LYS A 357 -24.29 -22.67 9.21
CA LYS A 357 -23.54 -23.46 8.26
C LYS A 357 -24.52 -24.20 7.36
N PRO A 358 -24.61 -23.84 6.07
CA PRO A 358 -25.51 -24.54 5.15
C PRO A 358 -25.09 -26.00 4.93
N SER A 359 -26.05 -26.88 4.79
CA SER A 359 -25.80 -28.33 4.60
C SER A 359 -25.18 -28.70 3.24
N TYR A 360 -25.19 -27.77 2.29
CA TYR A 360 -24.65 -27.99 0.95
C TYR A 360 -23.16 -27.67 0.83
N THR A 361 -22.53 -27.14 1.85
CA THR A 361 -21.12 -26.76 1.85
C THR A 361 -20.40 -27.23 3.12
N SER A 362 -19.08 -27.44 2.99
CA SER A 362 -18.21 -27.69 4.14
C SER A 362 -17.76 -26.37 4.82
N GLN A 363 -17.88 -25.24 4.13
CA GLN A 363 -17.44 -23.93 4.63
C GLN A 363 -18.39 -23.40 5.71
N GLN A 364 -17.82 -22.74 6.73
CA GLN A 364 -18.56 -21.89 7.66
C GLN A 364 -18.89 -20.58 6.97
N LEU A 365 -20.13 -20.08 7.07
CA LEU A 365 -20.47 -18.73 6.61
C LEU A 365 -19.67 -17.72 7.43
N GLN A 366 -18.88 -16.93 6.76
CA GLN A 366 -18.08 -15.87 7.35
C GLN A 366 -18.80 -14.54 7.28
N SER A 367 -18.39 -13.63 8.14
CA SER A 367 -18.89 -12.26 8.18
C SER A 367 -17.81 -11.34 8.73
N ALA A 368 -17.91 -10.06 8.37
CA ALA A 368 -17.12 -8.99 8.98
C ALA A 368 -18.00 -7.77 9.17
N MET A 369 -17.71 -6.98 10.21
CA MET A 369 -18.44 -5.76 10.55
C MET A 369 -17.48 -4.68 10.98
N VAL A 370 -17.77 -3.44 10.57
CA VAL A 370 -17.15 -2.22 11.06
C VAL A 370 -18.25 -1.28 11.54
N ILE A 371 -18.05 -0.68 12.70
CA ILE A 371 -18.91 0.41 13.24
C ILE A 371 -18.06 1.66 13.40
N MET A 372 -18.54 2.77 12.88
CA MET A 372 -17.84 4.07 12.91
C MET A 372 -18.72 5.16 13.48
N ASP A 373 -18.09 6.10 14.17
CA ASP A 373 -18.66 7.42 14.44
C ASP A 373 -18.52 8.27 13.17
N PRO A 374 -19.62 8.68 12.51
CA PRO A 374 -19.57 9.41 11.25
C PRO A 374 -18.99 10.83 11.39
N TYR A 375 -18.98 11.40 12.58
CA TYR A 375 -18.58 12.79 12.83
C TYR A 375 -17.08 12.92 13.10
N THR A 376 -16.49 11.89 13.72
CA THR A 376 -15.06 11.88 14.11
C THR A 376 -14.20 10.99 13.21
N GLY A 377 -14.81 10.08 12.43
CA GLY A 377 -14.13 9.07 11.63
C GLY A 377 -13.59 7.89 12.47
N GLU A 378 -13.90 7.86 13.76
CA GLU A 378 -13.45 6.82 14.67
C GLU A 378 -14.09 5.48 14.35
N VAL A 379 -13.26 4.45 14.18
CA VAL A 379 -13.69 3.06 14.14
C VAL A 379 -13.89 2.63 15.59
N VAL A 380 -15.15 2.57 16.03
CA VAL A 380 -15.48 2.31 17.43
C VAL A 380 -15.61 0.83 17.76
N ALA A 381 -15.83 -0.03 16.76
CA ALA A 381 -15.82 -1.48 16.91
C ALA A 381 -15.58 -2.18 15.58
N MET A 382 -15.01 -3.38 15.62
CA MET A 382 -14.71 -4.19 14.43
C MET A 382 -14.74 -5.69 14.76
N SER A 383 -15.22 -6.49 13.79
CA SER A 383 -14.96 -7.93 13.76
C SER A 383 -14.57 -8.37 12.33
N GLY A 384 -13.48 -9.11 12.22
CA GLY A 384 -12.95 -9.63 10.94
C GLY A 384 -13.31 -11.09 10.65
N GLY A 385 -14.11 -11.74 11.50
CA GLY A 385 -14.48 -13.14 11.30
C GLY A 385 -15.49 -13.65 12.30
N VAL A 386 -16.02 -14.83 12.06
CA VAL A 386 -17.03 -15.53 12.86
C VAL A 386 -16.38 -16.52 13.79
N GLY A 387 -16.79 -16.54 15.08
CA GLY A 387 -16.23 -17.39 16.13
C GLY A 387 -14.96 -16.83 16.76
N GLU A 388 -14.36 -17.59 17.64
CA GLU A 388 -13.11 -17.20 18.29
C GLU A 388 -11.98 -17.14 17.27
N LYS A 389 -11.15 -16.10 17.38
CA LYS A 389 -9.94 -15.93 16.59
C LYS A 389 -8.90 -16.97 16.99
N THR A 390 -8.32 -17.69 16.04
CA THR A 390 -7.48 -18.85 16.29
C THR A 390 -5.98 -18.56 16.35
N GLY A 391 -5.57 -17.33 16.09
CA GLY A 391 -4.16 -16.90 16.11
C GLY A 391 -4.01 -15.45 15.70
N ASN A 392 -2.81 -14.92 15.89
CA ASN A 392 -2.46 -13.58 15.40
C ASN A 392 -2.21 -13.60 13.88
N LEU A 393 -2.38 -12.44 13.24
CA LEU A 393 -2.18 -12.23 11.80
C LEU A 393 -3.03 -13.14 10.89
N VAL A 394 -4.17 -13.63 11.40
CA VAL A 394 -5.16 -14.28 10.55
C VAL A 394 -5.97 -13.24 9.78
N LEU A 395 -6.46 -13.61 8.59
CA LEU A 395 -7.19 -12.70 7.68
C LEU A 395 -8.27 -11.90 8.41
N ASN A 396 -8.09 -10.60 8.48
CA ASN A 396 -9.10 -9.65 8.94
C ASN A 396 -10.02 -9.29 7.76
N ARG A 397 -11.22 -9.89 7.70
CA ARG A 397 -12.14 -9.65 6.58
C ARG A 397 -12.77 -8.27 6.58
N ALA A 398 -12.56 -7.49 7.65
CA ALA A 398 -13.03 -6.12 7.73
C ALA A 398 -12.13 -5.14 6.96
N THR A 399 -10.83 -5.39 6.96
CA THR A 399 -9.77 -4.53 6.38
C THR A 399 -9.11 -5.13 5.16
N ASP A 400 -8.71 -6.42 5.21
CA ASP A 400 -7.82 -7.05 4.23
C ASP A 400 -8.57 -7.72 3.07
N ALA A 401 -9.83 -8.13 3.30
CA ALA A 401 -10.60 -8.82 2.29
C ALA A 401 -11.40 -7.86 1.42
N LEU A 402 -11.07 -7.81 0.14
CA LEU A 402 -11.86 -7.10 -0.86
C LEU A 402 -12.98 -8.02 -1.38
N ARG A 403 -14.22 -7.52 -1.39
CA ARG A 403 -15.40 -8.26 -1.83
C ARG A 403 -16.33 -7.37 -2.66
N ALA A 404 -16.93 -7.91 -3.72
CA ALA A 404 -17.87 -7.18 -4.55
C ALA A 404 -19.10 -6.72 -3.72
N PRO A 405 -19.33 -5.39 -3.59
CA PRO A 405 -20.39 -4.83 -2.74
C PRO A 405 -21.79 -4.99 -3.31
N GLY A 406 -21.91 -5.33 -4.59
CA GLY A 406 -23.18 -5.40 -5.28
C GLY A 406 -23.97 -4.10 -5.18
N SER A 407 -25.31 -4.19 -5.11
CA SER A 407 -26.20 -3.02 -5.10
C SER A 407 -26.01 -2.05 -3.92
N SER A 408 -25.21 -2.39 -2.88
CA SER A 408 -24.88 -1.43 -1.82
C SER A 408 -23.91 -0.34 -2.31
N PHE A 409 -23.31 -0.53 -3.49
CA PHE A 409 -22.42 0.44 -4.11
C PHE A 409 -23.17 1.54 -4.90
N LYS A 410 -24.42 1.30 -5.31
CA LYS A 410 -25.22 2.23 -6.11
C LYS A 410 -25.37 3.63 -5.52
N PRO A 411 -25.62 3.81 -4.19
CA PRO A 411 -25.67 5.14 -3.59
C PRO A 411 -24.38 5.94 -3.76
N LEU A 412 -23.22 5.26 -3.68
CA LEU A 412 -21.89 5.88 -3.76
C LEU A 412 -21.48 6.18 -5.20
N ALA A 413 -21.64 5.20 -6.10
CA ALA A 413 -21.13 5.29 -7.47
C ALA A 413 -22.09 6.01 -8.44
N VAL A 414 -23.39 5.98 -8.16
CA VAL A 414 -24.40 6.41 -9.12
C VAL A 414 -25.22 7.58 -8.59
N TYR A 415 -25.97 7.37 -7.51
CA TYR A 415 -26.99 8.31 -7.10
C TYR A 415 -26.44 9.58 -6.44
N ALA A 416 -25.47 9.47 -5.54
CA ALA A 416 -24.90 10.64 -4.88
C ALA A 416 -24.19 11.57 -5.86
N PRO A 417 -23.29 11.13 -6.75
CA PRO A 417 -22.66 12.01 -7.72
C PRO A 417 -23.67 12.59 -8.73
N ALA A 418 -24.70 11.85 -9.13
CA ALA A 418 -25.72 12.35 -10.05
C ALA A 418 -26.58 13.46 -9.41
N ILE A 419 -26.93 13.33 -8.13
CA ILE A 419 -27.65 14.38 -7.37
C ILE A 419 -26.73 15.59 -7.13
N GLU A 420 -25.48 15.34 -6.79
CA GLU A 420 -24.49 16.42 -6.54
C GLU A 420 -24.29 17.31 -7.76
N LEU A 421 -24.28 16.71 -8.95
CA LEU A 421 -24.18 17.41 -10.23
C LEU A 421 -25.52 17.98 -10.71
N GLY A 422 -26.63 17.70 -10.01
CA GLY A 422 -27.94 18.20 -10.38
C GLY A 422 -28.58 17.50 -11.61
N LEU A 423 -28.08 16.31 -11.96
CA LEU A 423 -28.61 15.53 -13.08
C LEU A 423 -29.97 14.88 -12.77
N ILE A 424 -30.17 14.54 -11.49
CA ILE A 424 -31.40 13.92 -10.97
C ILE A 424 -31.78 14.50 -9.61
N THR A 425 -33.04 14.30 -9.24
CA THR A 425 -33.57 14.51 -7.90
C THR A 425 -34.27 13.23 -7.43
N PRO A 426 -34.61 13.05 -6.16
CA PRO A 426 -35.36 11.90 -5.67
C PRO A 426 -36.72 11.72 -6.40
N SER A 427 -37.33 12.80 -6.89
CA SER A 427 -38.61 12.79 -7.63
C SER A 427 -38.47 12.71 -9.14
N THR A 428 -37.28 12.73 -9.69
CA THR A 428 -37.07 12.54 -11.15
C THR A 428 -37.64 11.19 -11.58
N LEU A 429 -38.43 11.22 -12.69
CA LEU A 429 -39.05 10.05 -13.27
C LEU A 429 -38.11 9.36 -14.26
N VAL A 430 -38.01 8.04 -14.16
CA VAL A 430 -37.17 7.21 -15.05
C VAL A 430 -38.01 6.01 -15.52
N ASN A 431 -37.79 5.58 -16.75
CA ASN A 431 -38.48 4.40 -17.30
C ASN A 431 -37.70 3.12 -16.92
N ASP A 432 -38.27 2.33 -16.02
CA ASP A 432 -37.80 0.98 -15.73
C ASP A 432 -38.34 0.02 -16.79
N ALA A 433 -37.60 -0.17 -17.87
CA ALA A 433 -38.01 -0.92 -19.05
C ALA A 433 -36.84 -1.79 -19.58
N PRO A 434 -37.14 -2.76 -20.47
CA PRO A 434 -36.08 -3.49 -21.17
C PRO A 434 -35.26 -2.56 -22.08
N ARG A 435 -34.08 -3.03 -22.52
CA ARG A 435 -33.11 -2.23 -23.29
C ARG A 435 -33.69 -1.57 -24.54
N GLU A 436 -34.57 -2.27 -25.21
CA GLU A 436 -35.21 -1.81 -26.48
C GLU A 436 -36.11 -0.59 -26.31
N GLU A 437 -36.56 -0.32 -25.09
CA GLU A 437 -37.45 0.79 -24.74
C GLU A 437 -36.74 1.95 -24.04
N VAL A 438 -35.38 1.88 -23.94
CA VAL A 438 -34.57 2.87 -23.22
C VAL A 438 -33.48 3.41 -24.13
N GLU A 439 -33.34 4.73 -24.19
CA GLU A 439 -32.22 5.39 -24.87
C GLU A 439 -31.01 5.49 -23.94
N MET A 440 -29.85 5.04 -24.43
CA MET A 440 -28.58 5.13 -23.73
C MET A 440 -27.46 5.57 -24.68
N SER A 441 -26.46 6.24 -24.16
CA SER A 441 -25.29 6.71 -24.91
C SER A 441 -24.40 5.58 -25.42
N GLN A 442 -24.52 4.39 -24.82
CA GLN A 442 -23.74 3.19 -25.15
C GLN A 442 -24.66 1.98 -25.39
N ASP A 443 -24.23 1.08 -26.28
CA ASP A 443 -24.97 -0.13 -26.66
C ASP A 443 -24.34 -1.43 -26.15
N THR A 444 -23.26 -1.33 -25.36
CA THR A 444 -22.42 -2.48 -25.02
C THR A 444 -22.97 -3.32 -23.88
N TRP A 445 -23.74 -2.72 -22.96
CA TRP A 445 -24.22 -3.40 -21.77
C TRP A 445 -25.47 -2.77 -21.19
N TYR A 446 -26.41 -3.61 -20.73
CA TYR A 446 -27.59 -3.21 -19.98
C TYR A 446 -28.07 -4.36 -19.07
N PRO A 447 -28.40 -4.12 -17.80
CA PRO A 447 -28.77 -5.17 -16.88
C PRO A 447 -30.27 -5.52 -16.96
N ASN A 448 -30.60 -6.73 -16.50
CA ASN A 448 -31.98 -7.05 -16.09
C ASN A 448 -32.14 -6.68 -14.59
N ASN A 449 -33.38 -6.39 -14.19
CA ASN A 449 -33.72 -6.35 -12.78
C ASN A 449 -33.58 -7.74 -12.12
N SER A 450 -33.30 -7.78 -10.83
CA SER A 450 -33.05 -9.03 -10.11
C SER A 450 -34.25 -9.99 -10.09
N ASP A 451 -35.48 -9.43 -10.21
CA ASP A 451 -36.72 -10.16 -10.26
C ASP A 451 -37.26 -10.34 -11.72
N PHE A 452 -36.48 -9.91 -12.71
CA PHE A 452 -36.83 -9.96 -14.13
C PHE A 452 -38.16 -9.25 -14.48
N THR A 453 -38.58 -8.27 -13.65
CA THR A 453 -39.77 -7.47 -13.88
C THR A 453 -39.41 -6.01 -14.13
N TYR A 454 -40.26 -5.33 -14.93
CA TYR A 454 -40.13 -3.91 -15.24
C TYR A 454 -41.38 -3.18 -14.75
N ARG A 455 -41.21 -1.96 -14.25
CA ARG A 455 -42.26 -1.20 -13.57
C ARG A 455 -42.76 0.01 -14.35
N GLY A 456 -42.15 0.25 -15.51
CA GLY A 456 -42.44 1.46 -16.29
C GLY A 456 -41.87 2.70 -15.58
N ILE A 457 -42.59 3.80 -15.71
CA ILE A 457 -42.15 5.09 -15.15
C ILE A 457 -42.24 5.08 -13.63
N ILE A 458 -41.11 5.21 -12.97
CA ILE A 458 -40.97 5.27 -11.49
C ILE A 458 -40.06 6.43 -11.10
N THR A 459 -40.13 6.83 -9.82
CA THR A 459 -39.20 7.84 -9.27
C THR A 459 -37.82 7.24 -8.98
N ILE A 460 -36.79 8.10 -8.96
CA ILE A 460 -35.45 7.72 -8.46
C ILE A 460 -35.56 7.17 -7.05
N SER A 461 -36.36 7.78 -6.18
CA SER A 461 -36.61 7.30 -4.82
C SER A 461 -37.12 5.86 -4.79
N ASP A 462 -38.09 5.51 -5.64
CA ASP A 462 -38.60 4.14 -5.76
C ASP A 462 -37.55 3.19 -6.35
N ALA A 463 -36.74 3.65 -7.29
CA ALA A 463 -35.66 2.86 -7.88
C ALA A 463 -34.60 2.51 -6.83
N VAL A 464 -34.21 3.44 -5.93
CA VAL A 464 -33.30 3.19 -4.81
C VAL A 464 -33.95 2.24 -3.79
N ARG A 465 -35.22 2.48 -3.43
CA ARG A 465 -35.97 1.66 -2.48
C ARG A 465 -36.08 0.19 -2.91
N LEU A 466 -36.34 -0.03 -4.19
CA LEU A 466 -36.49 -1.37 -4.79
C LEU A 466 -35.21 -1.92 -5.39
N SER A 467 -34.11 -1.13 -5.35
CA SER A 467 -32.80 -1.53 -5.86
C SER A 467 -32.77 -1.85 -7.36
N ILE A 468 -33.51 -1.09 -8.17
CA ILE A 468 -33.68 -1.32 -9.61
C ILE A 468 -32.35 -1.19 -10.35
N ASN A 469 -32.02 -2.20 -11.16
CA ASN A 469 -30.75 -2.26 -11.89
C ASN A 469 -30.75 -1.37 -13.12
N THR A 470 -31.85 -1.45 -13.90
CA THR A 470 -32.02 -0.72 -15.17
C THR A 470 -31.91 0.79 -14.97
N VAL A 471 -32.51 1.30 -13.89
CA VAL A 471 -32.46 2.73 -13.56
C VAL A 471 -31.03 3.15 -13.12
N ALA A 472 -30.35 2.33 -12.33
CA ALA A 472 -28.97 2.63 -11.95
C ALA A 472 -28.03 2.70 -13.17
N ALA A 473 -28.22 1.81 -14.16
CA ALA A 473 -27.47 1.83 -15.41
C ALA A 473 -27.74 3.09 -16.23
N GLN A 474 -29.00 3.51 -16.36
CA GLN A 474 -29.40 4.73 -17.08
C GLN A 474 -28.83 5.99 -16.43
N VAL A 475 -28.87 6.07 -15.08
CA VAL A 475 -28.32 7.21 -14.34
C VAL A 475 -26.81 7.27 -14.50
N LEU A 476 -26.11 6.12 -14.42
CA LEU A 476 -24.65 6.08 -14.62
C LEU A 476 -24.27 6.46 -16.07
N ASP A 477 -25.07 6.04 -17.06
CA ASP A 477 -24.84 6.42 -18.46
C ASP A 477 -24.89 7.95 -18.65
N LYS A 478 -25.85 8.61 -18.00
CA LYS A 478 -25.97 10.07 -18.03
C LYS A 478 -24.87 10.76 -17.19
N LEU A 479 -24.49 10.18 -16.07
CA LEU A 479 -23.42 10.68 -15.19
C LEU A 479 -22.05 10.60 -15.85
N GLY A 480 -21.77 9.50 -16.54
CA GLY A 480 -20.47 9.14 -17.11
C GLY A 480 -19.54 8.46 -16.11
N LEU A 481 -18.70 7.57 -16.64
CA LEU A 481 -17.76 6.77 -15.84
C LEU A 481 -16.72 7.62 -15.11
N ASP A 482 -16.22 8.68 -15.75
CA ASP A 482 -15.23 9.60 -15.17
C ASP A 482 -15.77 10.30 -13.91
N ALA A 483 -17.00 10.81 -13.96
CA ALA A 483 -17.61 11.52 -12.84
C ALA A 483 -17.84 10.57 -11.66
N SER A 484 -18.32 9.36 -11.94
CA SER A 484 -18.50 8.30 -10.94
C SER A 484 -17.18 7.90 -10.28
N THR A 485 -16.17 7.53 -11.09
CA THR A 485 -14.88 7.08 -10.58
C THR A 485 -14.14 8.17 -9.80
N ASN A 486 -14.18 9.41 -10.31
CA ASN A 486 -13.58 10.55 -9.63
C ASN A 486 -14.26 10.85 -8.29
N PHE A 487 -15.58 10.71 -8.21
CA PHE A 487 -16.33 10.89 -6.97
C PHE A 487 -15.98 9.80 -5.96
N LEU A 488 -15.91 8.53 -6.37
CA LEU A 488 -15.53 7.42 -5.51
C LEU A 488 -14.12 7.58 -4.94
N LYS A 489 -13.13 7.88 -5.79
CA LYS A 489 -11.73 7.97 -5.37
C LYS A 489 -11.42 9.23 -4.57
N ASN A 490 -11.79 10.40 -5.11
CA ASN A 490 -11.34 11.68 -4.57
C ASN A 490 -12.31 12.31 -3.57
N LYS A 491 -13.55 11.81 -3.50
CA LYS A 491 -14.56 12.32 -2.57
C LYS A 491 -14.95 11.36 -1.48
N LEU A 492 -14.91 10.06 -1.75
CA LEU A 492 -15.34 9.03 -0.80
C LEU A 492 -14.21 8.10 -0.36
N GLY A 493 -12.96 8.32 -0.80
CA GLY A 493 -11.79 7.58 -0.33
C GLY A 493 -11.79 6.09 -0.69
N ILE A 494 -12.44 5.70 -1.80
CA ILE A 494 -12.38 4.31 -2.28
C ILE A 494 -11.08 4.12 -3.05
N THR A 495 -10.13 3.41 -2.46
CA THR A 495 -8.77 3.21 -2.98
C THR A 495 -8.62 1.89 -3.74
N SER A 496 -9.47 0.91 -3.46
CA SER A 496 -9.40 -0.46 -4.00
C SER A 496 -9.79 -0.61 -5.48
N LEU A 497 -10.32 0.46 -6.11
CA LEU A 497 -10.73 0.43 -7.53
C LEU A 497 -9.53 0.27 -8.47
N VAL A 498 -9.61 -0.73 -9.35
CA VAL A 498 -8.62 -1.01 -10.40
C VAL A 498 -9.09 -0.51 -11.77
N ALA A 499 -8.20 -0.54 -12.77
CA ALA A 499 -8.51 -0.07 -14.12
C ALA A 499 -9.69 -0.81 -14.78
N ASP A 500 -9.81 -2.10 -14.50
CA ASP A 500 -10.88 -2.96 -15.05
C ASP A 500 -12.26 -2.62 -14.48
N ASP A 501 -12.35 -1.85 -13.39
CA ASP A 501 -13.61 -1.38 -12.82
C ASP A 501 -14.19 -0.17 -13.56
N TYR A 502 -13.42 0.43 -14.48
CA TYR A 502 -13.88 1.55 -15.30
C TYR A 502 -14.84 1.09 -16.39
N ASN A 503 -15.98 0.60 -15.97
CA ASN A 503 -17.05 0.15 -16.87
C ASN A 503 -18.43 0.26 -16.21
N TYR A 504 -19.48 0.22 -17.04
CA TYR A 504 -20.86 0.40 -16.58
C TYR A 504 -21.35 -0.69 -15.64
N ALA A 505 -20.97 -1.94 -15.87
CA ALA A 505 -21.38 -3.07 -15.03
C ALA A 505 -20.79 -2.97 -13.62
N SER A 506 -19.48 -2.76 -13.53
CA SER A 506 -18.78 -2.65 -12.24
C SER A 506 -19.33 -1.49 -11.41
N LEU A 507 -19.41 -0.29 -11.98
CA LEU A 507 -19.78 0.91 -11.22
C LEU A 507 -21.29 0.95 -10.89
N SER A 508 -22.19 0.54 -11.81
CA SER A 508 -23.63 0.61 -11.54
C SER A 508 -24.16 -0.55 -10.71
N MET A 509 -23.53 -1.72 -10.77
CA MET A 509 -23.98 -2.90 -10.03
C MET A 509 -23.12 -3.21 -8.81
N GLY A 510 -21.93 -2.61 -8.66
CA GLY A 510 -20.97 -2.96 -7.62
C GLY A 510 -20.32 -4.33 -7.86
N GLU A 511 -20.22 -4.75 -9.12
CA GLU A 511 -19.51 -5.96 -9.51
C GLU A 511 -18.07 -5.62 -9.84
N LEU A 512 -17.35 -5.17 -8.80
CA LEU A 512 -15.97 -4.74 -8.90
C LEU A 512 -15.04 -5.94 -9.02
N THR A 513 -13.95 -5.77 -9.75
CA THR A 513 -12.95 -6.80 -10.06
C THR A 513 -12.35 -7.42 -8.80
N ASN A 514 -11.83 -6.60 -7.93
CA ASN A 514 -11.31 -7.03 -6.63
C ASN A 514 -12.36 -6.87 -5.52
N GLY A 515 -13.24 -5.88 -5.65
CA GLY A 515 -14.19 -5.49 -4.62
C GLY A 515 -13.70 -4.31 -3.78
N VAL A 516 -14.31 -4.15 -2.61
CA VAL A 516 -14.00 -3.15 -1.59
C VAL A 516 -13.92 -3.81 -0.22
N SER A 517 -13.21 -3.21 0.74
CA SER A 517 -13.23 -3.64 2.14
C SER A 517 -14.50 -3.17 2.86
N VAL A 518 -14.79 -3.80 4.01
CA VAL A 518 -15.90 -3.36 4.86
C VAL A 518 -15.61 -1.97 5.44
N LEU A 519 -14.36 -1.70 5.76
CA LEU A 519 -13.90 -0.40 6.25
C LEU A 519 -14.08 0.71 5.21
N GLU A 520 -13.66 0.51 3.95
CA GLU A 520 -13.87 1.48 2.87
C GLU A 520 -15.36 1.81 2.68
N MET A 521 -16.22 0.79 2.73
CA MET A 521 -17.65 1.00 2.64
C MET A 521 -18.23 1.76 3.83
N ALA A 522 -17.78 1.47 5.06
CA ALA A 522 -18.21 2.17 6.26
C ALA A 522 -17.81 3.66 6.20
N GLN A 523 -16.57 3.94 5.89
CA GLN A 523 -16.04 5.29 5.73
C GLN A 523 -16.82 6.09 4.68
N ALA A 524 -17.07 5.49 3.51
CA ALA A 524 -17.82 6.15 2.44
C ALA A 524 -19.28 6.46 2.86
N TYR A 525 -19.94 5.55 3.58
CA TYR A 525 -21.30 5.75 4.08
C TYR A 525 -21.38 6.78 5.20
N CYS A 526 -20.33 6.97 6.01
CA CYS A 526 -20.25 8.04 7.01
C CYS A 526 -20.51 9.42 6.39
N THR A 527 -20.10 9.63 5.16
CA THR A 527 -20.30 10.90 4.43
C THR A 527 -21.78 11.28 4.31
N PHE A 528 -22.70 10.30 4.20
CA PHE A 528 -24.12 10.56 4.12
C PHE A 528 -24.71 11.02 5.45
N ASP A 529 -24.30 10.37 6.55
CA ASP A 529 -24.79 10.72 7.89
C ASP A 529 -24.14 12.01 8.41
N ASN A 530 -22.89 12.29 8.01
CA ASN A 530 -22.16 13.51 8.37
C ASN A 530 -22.43 14.67 7.39
N SER A 531 -23.65 14.79 6.90
CA SER A 531 -24.09 15.95 6.09
C SER A 531 -23.21 16.27 4.89
N GLY A 532 -22.58 15.26 4.28
CA GLY A 532 -21.71 15.40 3.10
C GLY A 532 -20.25 15.69 3.39
N ILE A 533 -19.84 15.65 4.64
CA ILE A 533 -18.45 15.76 5.06
C ILE A 533 -17.85 14.36 5.14
N PHE A 534 -16.83 14.11 4.34
CA PHE A 534 -16.00 12.92 4.45
C PHE A 534 -15.03 13.09 5.62
N THR A 535 -14.90 12.05 6.43
CA THR A 535 -13.89 11.93 7.47
C THR A 535 -13.15 10.62 7.28
N GLU A 536 -11.82 10.66 7.19
CA GLU A 536 -10.99 9.48 7.05
C GLU A 536 -11.15 8.58 8.28
N ALA A 537 -11.26 7.27 8.05
CA ALA A 537 -11.34 6.29 9.12
C ALA A 537 -10.03 6.26 9.92
N ARG A 538 -10.14 6.14 11.23
CA ARG A 538 -9.00 6.02 12.13
C ARG A 538 -9.32 5.06 13.27
N THR A 539 -8.35 4.26 13.68
CA THR A 539 -8.47 3.29 14.75
C THR A 539 -7.87 3.79 16.07
N TYR A 540 -7.08 4.87 16.01
CA TYR A 540 -6.46 5.49 17.19
C TYR A 540 -6.48 7.02 17.08
N THR A 541 -6.37 7.71 18.22
CA THR A 541 -6.36 9.17 18.28
C THR A 541 -4.95 9.75 18.40
N LYS A 542 -4.09 9.11 19.17
CA LYS A 542 -2.69 9.53 19.39
C LYS A 542 -1.83 8.37 19.89
N VAL A 543 -0.53 8.54 19.71
CA VAL A 543 0.51 7.72 20.34
C VAL A 543 1.43 8.61 21.14
N THR A 544 1.76 8.23 22.39
CA THR A 544 2.74 8.93 23.22
C THR A 544 3.86 7.98 23.64
N ASP A 545 5.01 8.56 24.00
CA ASP A 545 6.07 7.82 24.71
C ASP A 545 5.72 7.63 26.19
N ALA A 546 6.59 6.91 26.92
CA ALA A 546 6.44 6.68 28.35
C ALA A 546 6.46 7.98 29.19
N ALA A 547 7.09 9.05 28.70
CA ALA A 547 7.13 10.36 29.35
C ALA A 547 5.87 11.21 29.04
N GLY A 548 5.01 10.76 28.14
CA GLY A 548 3.78 11.44 27.73
C GLY A 548 3.96 12.43 26.57
N ASN A 549 5.12 12.44 25.90
CA ASN A 549 5.30 13.24 24.70
C ASN A 549 4.54 12.60 23.52
N ILE A 550 3.89 13.42 22.71
CA ILE A 550 3.15 12.95 21.53
C ILE A 550 4.15 12.53 20.45
N ILE A 551 4.05 11.28 20.04
CA ILE A 551 4.82 10.69 18.92
C ILE A 551 4.01 10.79 17.63
N LEU A 552 2.73 10.36 17.67
CA LEU A 552 1.78 10.51 16.57
C LEU A 552 0.53 11.23 17.09
N ASP A 553 0.02 12.16 16.28
CA ASP A 553 -1.22 12.91 16.57
C ASP A 553 -2.18 12.72 15.39
N ASN A 554 -3.04 11.71 15.49
CA ASN A 554 -3.96 11.31 14.44
C ASN A 554 -5.26 12.11 14.50
N GLN A 555 -5.20 13.37 14.12
CA GLN A 555 -6.35 14.25 14.06
C GLN A 555 -7.29 13.89 12.90
N PRO A 556 -8.63 14.10 13.02
CA PRO A 556 -9.57 13.82 11.96
C PRO A 556 -9.21 14.54 10.66
N LYS A 557 -8.96 13.79 9.59
CA LYS A 557 -8.71 14.34 8.24
C LYS A 557 -10.06 14.43 7.51
N THR A 558 -10.53 15.65 7.27
CA THR A 558 -11.88 15.88 6.72
C THR A 558 -11.87 16.72 5.46
N HIS A 559 -12.85 16.51 4.59
CA HIS A 559 -13.15 17.40 3.47
C HIS A 559 -14.63 17.36 3.08
N VAL A 560 -15.08 18.37 2.38
CA VAL A 560 -16.44 18.37 1.82
C VAL A 560 -16.48 17.48 0.57
N ALA A 561 -17.17 16.35 0.68
CA ALA A 561 -17.34 15.42 -0.42
C ALA A 561 -18.54 15.80 -1.31
N MET A 562 -19.66 16.21 -0.69
CA MET A 562 -20.88 16.63 -1.37
C MET A 562 -21.63 17.69 -0.55
N LYS A 563 -22.63 18.31 -1.15
CA LYS A 563 -23.51 19.24 -0.45
C LYS A 563 -24.34 18.52 0.61
N SER A 564 -24.63 19.21 1.71
CA SER A 564 -25.52 18.68 2.77
C SER A 564 -26.89 18.28 2.21
N SER A 565 -27.42 19.01 1.24
CA SER A 565 -28.67 18.66 0.55
C SER A 565 -28.57 17.34 -0.23
N THR A 566 -27.44 17.06 -0.86
CA THR A 566 -27.19 15.78 -1.55
C THR A 566 -27.18 14.63 -0.54
N ALA A 567 -26.45 14.77 0.56
CA ALA A 567 -26.37 13.77 1.62
C ALA A 567 -27.74 13.51 2.25
N THR A 568 -28.51 14.57 2.55
CA THR A 568 -29.86 14.46 3.14
C THR A 568 -30.85 13.79 2.16
N ASN A 569 -30.77 14.09 0.86
CA ASN A 569 -31.59 13.41 -0.15
C ASN A 569 -31.25 11.92 -0.26
N ILE A 570 -29.96 11.56 -0.28
CA ILE A 570 -29.54 10.16 -0.25
C ILE A 570 -30.03 9.47 1.02
N THR A 571 -29.86 10.08 2.19
CA THR A 571 -30.34 9.54 3.48
C THR A 571 -31.85 9.30 3.48
N SER A 572 -32.64 10.21 2.93
CA SER A 572 -34.09 10.04 2.81
C SER A 572 -34.46 8.82 1.92
N MET A 573 -33.76 8.63 0.79
CA MET A 573 -33.97 7.47 -0.08
C MET A 573 -33.51 6.17 0.59
N LEU A 574 -32.40 6.19 1.33
CA LEU A 574 -31.88 5.03 2.07
C LEU A 574 -32.75 4.71 3.29
N TYR A 575 -33.36 5.71 3.94
CA TYR A 575 -34.38 5.49 4.95
C TYR A 575 -35.58 4.74 4.34
N SER A 576 -36.04 5.16 3.16
CA SER A 576 -37.11 4.45 2.45
C SER A 576 -36.71 3.03 2.06
N ALA A 577 -35.45 2.83 1.61
CA ALA A 577 -34.93 1.51 1.24
C ALA A 577 -34.82 0.55 2.45
N ALA A 578 -34.41 1.06 3.60
CA ALA A 578 -34.34 0.27 4.83
C ALA A 578 -35.75 -0.06 5.38
N ASN A 579 -36.66 0.92 5.48
CA ASN A 579 -37.93 0.72 6.20
C ASN A 579 -39.03 0.12 5.32
N TYR A 580 -39.06 0.41 4.01
CA TYR A 580 -40.14 0.03 3.10
C TYR A 580 -39.65 -0.71 1.85
N GLY A 581 -38.38 -1.05 1.78
CA GLY A 581 -37.73 -1.67 0.64
C GLY A 581 -36.95 -2.94 0.98
N THR A 582 -35.83 -3.12 0.30
CA THR A 582 -35.00 -4.33 0.37
C THR A 582 -34.26 -4.52 1.70
N GLY A 583 -34.16 -3.48 2.54
CA GLY A 583 -33.41 -3.47 3.79
C GLY A 583 -34.23 -3.74 5.05
N SER A 584 -35.50 -4.13 4.94
CA SER A 584 -36.43 -4.23 6.07
C SER A 584 -36.02 -5.23 7.17
N GLU A 585 -35.14 -6.18 6.87
CA GLU A 585 -34.59 -7.12 7.86
C GLU A 585 -33.60 -6.47 8.84
N ALA A 586 -33.06 -5.28 8.52
CA ALA A 586 -32.17 -4.52 9.39
C ALA A 586 -32.91 -3.65 10.41
N VAL A 587 -34.23 -3.44 10.23
CA VAL A 587 -34.99 -2.48 11.03
C VAL A 587 -35.27 -3.02 12.44
N PHE A 588 -35.06 -2.19 13.46
CA PHE A 588 -35.45 -2.40 14.86
C PHE A 588 -36.16 -1.14 15.41
N SER A 589 -36.86 -1.29 16.48
CA SER A 589 -37.59 -0.17 17.11
C SER A 589 -36.65 0.72 17.93
N GLY A 590 -36.94 2.02 17.97
CA GLY A 590 -36.25 2.96 18.84
C GLY A 590 -35.24 3.88 18.18
N GLN A 591 -34.93 3.66 16.88
CA GLN A 591 -34.09 4.57 16.12
C GLN A 591 -34.54 4.71 14.66
N ALA A 592 -34.20 5.85 14.04
CA ALA A 592 -34.31 6.01 12.60
C ALA A 592 -33.15 5.25 11.91
N ILE A 593 -33.46 4.46 10.87
CA ILE A 593 -32.48 3.61 10.18
C ILE A 593 -32.52 3.93 8.69
N ALA A 594 -31.38 4.24 8.14
CA ALA A 594 -31.15 4.36 6.69
C ALA A 594 -30.11 3.31 6.26
N GLY A 595 -30.25 2.75 5.07
CA GLY A 595 -29.26 1.76 4.60
C GLY A 595 -29.64 1.08 3.31
N LYS A 596 -28.68 0.30 2.80
CA LYS A 596 -28.80 -0.37 1.51
C LYS A 596 -28.23 -1.78 1.58
N THR A 597 -29.01 -2.73 1.07
CA THR A 597 -28.58 -4.10 0.85
C THR A 597 -27.70 -4.21 -0.38
N GLY A 598 -26.70 -5.08 -0.31
CA GLY A 598 -25.88 -5.52 -1.43
C GLY A 598 -26.03 -7.03 -1.67
N THR A 599 -26.02 -7.43 -2.91
CA THR A 599 -25.95 -8.82 -3.34
C THR A 599 -25.11 -8.84 -4.60
N SER A 600 -24.00 -9.57 -4.58
CA SER A 600 -23.18 -9.73 -5.78
C SER A 600 -23.72 -10.83 -6.70
N SER A 601 -23.20 -10.89 -7.91
CA SER A 601 -23.47 -11.95 -8.88
C SER A 601 -23.30 -13.33 -8.25
N TYR A 602 -24.07 -14.30 -8.70
CA TYR A 602 -24.13 -15.66 -8.17
C TYR A 602 -24.50 -15.77 -6.68
N ASN A 603 -24.86 -14.66 -5.99
CA ASN A 603 -25.11 -14.60 -4.54
C ASN A 603 -23.90 -15.02 -3.69
N TRP A 604 -22.69 -14.69 -4.11
CA TRP A 604 -21.47 -15.00 -3.35
C TRP A 604 -21.26 -14.09 -2.14
N ASN A 605 -21.73 -12.84 -2.25
CA ASN A 605 -21.60 -11.83 -1.20
C ASN A 605 -22.96 -11.23 -0.86
N ARG A 606 -23.20 -11.02 0.42
CA ARG A 606 -24.33 -10.28 0.95
C ARG A 606 -23.81 -9.14 1.80
N TRP A 607 -24.37 -7.97 1.56
CA TRP A 607 -23.98 -6.75 2.28
C TRP A 607 -25.18 -6.06 2.87
N PHE A 608 -24.94 -5.37 3.97
CA PHE A 608 -25.80 -4.31 4.45
C PHE A 608 -24.94 -3.15 4.94
N ALA A 609 -25.03 -2.01 4.27
CA ALA A 609 -24.44 -0.75 4.69
C ALA A 609 -25.55 0.15 5.19
N GLY A 610 -25.56 0.42 6.50
CA GLY A 610 -26.63 1.16 7.14
C GLY A 610 -26.15 2.00 8.29
N TYR A 611 -26.98 2.96 8.68
CA TYR A 611 -26.66 3.91 9.75
C TYR A 611 -27.91 4.42 10.46
N THR A 612 -27.67 4.95 11.63
CA THR A 612 -28.58 5.73 12.46
C THR A 612 -27.96 7.12 12.66
N PRO A 613 -28.66 8.12 13.21
CA PRO A 613 -28.03 9.40 13.55
C PRO A 613 -26.97 9.35 14.67
N TYR A 614 -26.44 8.18 14.96
CA TYR A 614 -25.38 7.94 15.95
C TYR A 614 -24.17 7.26 15.34
N TYR A 615 -24.38 6.17 14.61
CA TYR A 615 -23.32 5.29 14.12
C TYR A 615 -23.62 4.75 12.73
N VAL A 616 -22.57 4.59 11.97
CA VAL A 616 -22.59 3.84 10.70
C VAL A 616 -22.07 2.43 10.96
N GLY A 617 -22.81 1.43 10.50
CA GLY A 617 -22.39 0.03 10.55
C GLY A 617 -22.44 -0.60 9.17
N VAL A 618 -21.41 -1.30 8.78
CA VAL A 618 -21.38 -2.06 7.53
C VAL A 618 -21.05 -3.51 7.82
N VAL A 619 -21.84 -4.41 7.25
CA VAL A 619 -21.68 -5.85 7.39
C VAL A 619 -21.56 -6.49 6.02
N TRP A 620 -20.56 -7.35 5.88
CA TRP A 620 -20.43 -8.31 4.81
C TRP A 620 -20.66 -9.73 5.35
N THR A 621 -21.29 -10.59 4.54
CA THR A 621 -21.36 -12.03 4.78
C THR A 621 -21.11 -12.79 3.48
N GLY A 622 -20.33 -13.90 3.57
CA GLY A 622 -19.95 -14.70 2.44
C GLY A 622 -19.12 -15.92 2.85
N PHE A 623 -18.55 -16.60 1.88
CA PHE A 623 -17.59 -17.68 2.10
C PHE A 623 -16.19 -17.22 1.67
N ASP A 624 -15.15 -17.76 2.30
CA ASP A 624 -13.76 -17.44 1.95
C ASP A 624 -13.45 -17.86 0.52
N GLN A 625 -13.84 -19.09 0.16
CA GLN A 625 -13.86 -19.50 -1.24
C GLN A 625 -15.24 -19.17 -1.81
N PRO A 626 -15.32 -18.42 -2.93
CA PRO A 626 -16.59 -17.98 -3.50
C PRO A 626 -17.57 -19.13 -3.71
N GLU A 627 -18.67 -19.10 -2.98
CA GLU A 627 -19.75 -20.09 -3.05
C GLU A 627 -21.11 -19.40 -2.88
N LYS A 628 -22.15 -19.96 -3.51
CA LYS A 628 -23.49 -19.39 -3.47
C LYS A 628 -24.08 -19.45 -2.06
N ILE A 629 -24.47 -18.30 -1.54
CA ILE A 629 -25.24 -18.21 -0.30
C ILE A 629 -26.70 -18.54 -0.59
N SER A 630 -27.14 -19.72 -0.17
CA SER A 630 -28.52 -20.20 -0.33
C SER A 630 -29.28 -20.17 1.01
N ILE A 631 -29.29 -19.01 1.65
CA ILE A 631 -29.95 -18.74 2.93
C ILE A 631 -31.12 -17.77 2.65
N TYR A 632 -32.22 -17.96 3.37
CA TYR A 632 -33.39 -17.06 3.27
C TYR A 632 -33.06 -15.67 3.83
N GLY A 633 -33.49 -14.65 3.12
CA GLY A 633 -33.27 -13.25 3.50
C GLY A 633 -31.87 -12.73 3.23
N ASN A 634 -31.50 -11.65 3.91
CA ASN A 634 -30.16 -11.06 3.85
C ASN A 634 -29.46 -11.23 5.20
N PRO A 635 -28.54 -12.21 5.34
CA PRO A 635 -27.87 -12.46 6.61
C PRO A 635 -27.06 -11.24 7.11
N ALA A 636 -26.49 -10.43 6.23
CA ALA A 636 -25.77 -9.23 6.64
C ALA A 636 -26.71 -8.20 7.31
N ALA A 637 -27.92 -8.00 6.78
CA ALA A 637 -28.92 -7.13 7.39
C ALA A 637 -29.42 -7.65 8.75
N GLN A 638 -29.54 -8.99 8.88
CA GLN A 638 -29.96 -9.63 10.14
C GLN A 638 -28.87 -9.50 11.21
N VAL A 639 -27.59 -9.70 10.86
CA VAL A 639 -26.45 -9.50 11.76
C VAL A 639 -26.37 -8.04 12.18
N TRP A 640 -26.43 -7.11 11.23
CA TRP A 640 -26.45 -5.68 11.49
C TRP A 640 -27.52 -5.30 12.52
N ARG A 641 -28.74 -5.78 12.34
CA ARG A 641 -29.83 -5.53 13.30
C ARG A 641 -29.52 -6.06 14.69
N ARG A 642 -28.99 -7.29 14.80
CA ARG A 642 -28.70 -7.91 16.10
C ARG A 642 -27.66 -7.12 16.88
N VAL A 643 -26.63 -6.62 16.21
CA VAL A 643 -25.60 -5.79 16.84
C VAL A 643 -26.15 -4.41 17.15
N MET A 644 -26.65 -3.70 16.13
CA MET A 644 -27.04 -2.29 16.30
C MET A 644 -28.22 -2.09 17.23
N GLN A 645 -29.07 -3.07 17.39
CA GLN A 645 -30.13 -3.05 18.38
C GLN A 645 -29.57 -3.05 19.82
N GLN A 646 -28.48 -3.76 20.07
CA GLN A 646 -27.78 -3.75 21.37
C GLN A 646 -27.05 -2.42 21.56
N VAL A 647 -26.30 -1.98 20.57
CA VAL A 647 -25.56 -0.71 20.59
C VAL A 647 -26.46 0.48 20.91
N HIS A 648 -27.72 0.46 20.46
CA HIS A 648 -28.66 1.55 20.66
C HIS A 648 -29.57 1.35 21.90
N ALA A 649 -29.32 0.31 22.69
CA ALA A 649 -30.10 0.08 23.90
C ALA A 649 -29.89 1.23 24.91
N GLY A 650 -30.97 1.95 25.21
CA GLY A 650 -30.92 3.09 26.10
C GLY A 650 -30.59 4.44 25.49
N LEU A 651 -30.23 4.50 24.22
CA LEU A 651 -30.03 5.77 23.53
C LEU A 651 -31.39 6.44 23.22
N GLU A 652 -31.43 7.76 23.30
CA GLU A 652 -32.62 8.52 22.94
C GLU A 652 -32.90 8.40 21.43
N TYR A 653 -34.17 8.44 21.03
CA TYR A 653 -34.54 8.43 19.60
C TYR A 653 -34.06 9.70 18.95
N LYS A 654 -33.32 9.56 17.83
CA LYS A 654 -32.97 10.64 16.93
C LYS A 654 -33.56 10.38 15.54
N SER A 655 -34.00 11.44 14.88
CA SER A 655 -34.40 11.41 13.48
C SER A 655 -33.30 11.98 12.59
N PHE A 656 -33.22 11.51 11.37
CA PHE A 656 -32.37 12.16 10.38
C PHE A 656 -32.85 13.59 10.08
N PRO A 657 -31.97 14.50 9.64
CA PRO A 657 -32.37 15.79 9.12
C PRO A 657 -33.39 15.61 7.98
N GLN A 658 -34.42 16.46 7.95
CA GLN A 658 -35.39 16.40 6.86
C GLN A 658 -34.72 16.84 5.56
N ALA A 659 -34.94 16.08 4.51
CA ALA A 659 -34.56 16.51 3.16
C ALA A 659 -35.40 17.75 2.81
N ASP A 660 -34.73 18.84 2.49
CA ASP A 660 -35.36 19.94 1.75
C ASP A 660 -35.68 19.39 0.35
N TRP A 661 -36.87 18.83 0.23
CA TRP A 661 -37.39 18.39 -1.05
C TRP A 661 -37.44 19.62 -1.94
N ILE A 662 -36.44 19.80 -2.80
CA ILE A 662 -36.54 20.68 -3.94
C ILE A 662 -37.55 19.98 -4.86
N GLY A 663 -38.82 20.22 -4.60
CA GLY A 663 -39.92 19.85 -5.47
C GLY A 663 -39.76 20.70 -6.72
N GLY A 664 -38.91 20.26 -7.62
CA GLY A 664 -38.69 20.78 -8.92
C GLY A 664 -39.12 19.73 -9.91
N ASP A 665 -39.75 20.16 -10.91
CA ASP A 665 -40.12 19.54 -12.16
C ASP A 665 -40.01 18.02 -12.23
N THR A 666 -41.17 17.39 -12.46
CA THR A 666 -41.29 16.00 -12.91
C THR A 666 -40.67 15.85 -14.30
N GLN A 667 -39.37 16.08 -14.44
CA GLN A 667 -38.68 15.77 -15.69
C GLN A 667 -38.56 14.26 -15.84
N ILE A 668 -38.98 13.76 -17.00
CA ILE A 668 -38.72 12.37 -17.37
C ILE A 668 -37.27 12.29 -17.83
N PHE A 669 -36.49 11.49 -17.15
CA PHE A 669 -35.11 11.23 -17.48
C PHE A 669 -35.01 10.47 -18.80
N GLY A 670 -34.34 11.04 -19.80
CA GLY A 670 -34.17 10.42 -21.12
C GLY A 670 -35.15 10.91 -22.23
N ASP A 671 -36.10 11.79 -21.94
CA ASP A 671 -36.95 12.38 -22.99
C ASP A 671 -36.25 13.59 -23.64
N LEU A 672 -35.48 13.31 -24.71
CA LEU A 672 -34.75 14.33 -25.48
C LEU A 672 -35.60 14.95 -26.60
N THR A 673 -36.91 14.72 -26.62
CA THR A 673 -37.79 15.18 -27.70
C THR A 673 -38.11 16.67 -27.66
N GLU A 674 -37.87 17.37 -26.54
CA GLU A 674 -38.19 18.81 -26.44
C GLU A 674 -37.06 19.77 -26.85
N GLU A 675 -35.79 19.33 -26.94
CA GLU A 675 -34.68 20.23 -27.33
C GLU A 675 -34.49 20.40 -28.84
N LYS A 676 -35.25 19.72 -29.69
CA LYS A 676 -35.13 19.85 -31.16
C LYS A 676 -36.11 20.83 -31.79
N GLU A 677 -37.10 21.36 -31.06
CA GLU A 677 -38.09 22.28 -31.63
C GLU A 677 -37.75 23.78 -31.52
N GLU A 678 -36.70 24.18 -30.77
CA GLU A 678 -36.35 25.61 -30.67
C GLU A 678 -35.29 26.11 -31.66
N GLN A 679 -34.79 25.28 -32.57
CA GLN A 679 -33.80 25.72 -33.58
C GLN A 679 -34.32 25.87 -34.99
N ASP A 680 -35.62 25.64 -35.25
CA ASP A 680 -36.24 25.90 -36.55
C ASP A 680 -37.29 26.99 -36.47
N ASN A 681 -36.86 28.24 -36.42
CA ASN A 681 -37.73 29.36 -36.77
C ASN A 681 -37.00 30.37 -37.65
N PRO A 682 -37.63 30.73 -38.79
CA PRO A 682 -36.92 31.33 -39.90
C PRO A 682 -36.72 32.83 -39.78
N SER A 683 -35.65 33.26 -40.39
CA SER A 683 -35.31 34.66 -40.69
C SER A 683 -36.46 35.51 -41.13
N PRO A 684 -36.51 36.77 -40.84
CA PRO A 684 -36.98 37.80 -41.76
C PRO A 684 -35.79 38.51 -42.43
N SER A 685 -35.93 38.58 -43.75
CA SER A 685 -35.12 39.36 -44.69
C SER A 685 -35.32 40.88 -44.55
N PRO A 686 -34.72 41.71 -45.42
CA PRO A 686 -33.57 42.54 -45.09
C PRO A 686 -33.90 44.02 -45.25
N SER A 687 -33.08 44.94 -44.74
CA SER A 687 -32.90 46.24 -45.38
C SER A 687 -31.76 47.03 -44.75
N GLU A 688 -30.89 47.51 -45.68
CA GLU A 688 -30.14 48.74 -45.72
C GLU A 688 -28.78 48.81 -45.02
N GLU A 689 -27.76 48.76 -45.86
CA GLU A 689 -26.49 49.46 -45.73
C GLU A 689 -26.72 50.99 -45.64
N PRO A 690 -25.80 51.86 -45.21
CA PRO A 690 -24.44 51.95 -45.78
C PRO A 690 -23.29 52.37 -44.84
N ASP A 691 -22.10 52.04 -45.30
CA ASP A 691 -20.95 52.92 -45.60
C ASP A 691 -19.86 53.20 -44.55
N VAL A 692 -18.69 52.77 -44.95
CA VAL A 692 -17.31 53.40 -44.93
C VAL A 692 -16.63 53.69 -43.59
N SER A 693 -15.55 53.06 -43.28
CA SER A 693 -14.17 53.49 -43.56
C SER A 693 -13.09 52.84 -42.66
N GLU A 694 -12.07 52.45 -43.38
CA GLU A 694 -10.64 52.47 -43.05
C GLU A 694 -10.01 51.46 -42.12
N SER A 695 -9.18 50.64 -42.78
CA SER A 695 -8.02 49.91 -42.31
C SER A 695 -6.88 50.85 -41.83
N PRO A 696 -5.84 50.40 -41.16
CA PRO A 696 -4.80 49.64 -41.89
C PRO A 696 -4.10 48.49 -41.17
N ASP A 697 -3.74 47.50 -41.99
CA ASP A 697 -2.44 46.81 -42.09
C ASP A 697 -1.57 46.55 -40.85
N VAL A 698 -1.20 45.28 -40.67
CA VAL A 698 0.19 44.80 -40.65
C VAL A 698 0.27 43.26 -40.79
N THR A 699 0.73 42.85 -41.97
CA THR A 699 1.64 41.74 -42.38
C THR A 699 1.75 40.44 -41.58
N VAL A 700 1.31 39.37 -42.18
CA VAL A 700 1.94 38.17 -42.80
C VAL A 700 3.28 37.71 -42.19
N SER A 701 3.30 36.48 -41.74
CA SER A 701 4.40 35.53 -42.01
C SER A 701 3.86 34.10 -42.03
N GLU A 702 3.86 33.54 -43.22
CA GLU A 702 3.73 32.10 -43.51
C GLU A 702 5.04 31.38 -43.23
N ALA A 703 4.95 30.10 -42.83
CA ALA A 703 5.58 28.92 -43.49
C ALA A 703 5.82 27.79 -42.48
N PRO A 704 6.04 26.57 -42.91
CA PRO A 704 5.27 25.74 -43.86
C PRO A 704 4.88 24.37 -43.26
N VAL A 705 3.90 23.76 -43.90
CA VAL A 705 3.43 22.38 -43.70
C VAL A 705 4.50 21.40 -44.20
N THR A 706 4.85 20.43 -43.34
CA THR A 706 5.44 19.17 -43.83
C THR A 706 4.53 18.00 -43.44
N THR A 707 3.95 17.39 -44.44
CA THR A 707 3.28 16.09 -44.45
C THR A 707 4.30 14.99 -44.27
N GLU A 708 4.13 14.15 -43.24
CA GLU A 708 4.69 12.80 -43.20
C GLU A 708 3.57 11.78 -43.01
N THR A 709 3.58 10.80 -43.89
CA THR A 709 2.70 9.64 -43.98
C THR A 709 2.95 8.65 -42.84
N PRO A 710 1.92 7.91 -42.37
CA PRO A 710 2.11 6.93 -41.31
C PRO A 710 2.69 5.62 -41.82
N VAL A 711 3.75 5.16 -41.19
CA VAL A 711 4.33 3.83 -41.33
C VAL A 711 3.51 2.85 -40.46
N THR A 712 2.88 1.89 -41.12
CA THR A 712 2.30 0.69 -40.56
C THR A 712 3.40 -0.20 -39.94
N THR A 713 3.37 -0.45 -38.64
CA THR A 713 4.10 -1.54 -38.01
C THR A 713 3.12 -2.63 -37.56
N GLU A 714 3.36 -3.84 -38.05
CA GLU A 714 2.68 -5.07 -37.63
C GLU A 714 2.91 -5.38 -36.14
N PRO A 715 1.97 -6.08 -35.48
CA PRO A 715 2.14 -6.47 -34.07
C PRO A 715 3.12 -7.66 -33.94
N PRO A 716 3.84 -7.77 -32.81
CA PRO A 716 4.77 -8.89 -32.58
C PRO A 716 4.00 -10.19 -32.26
N VAL A 717 4.52 -11.26 -32.84
CA VAL A 717 4.08 -12.66 -32.71
C VAL A 717 4.39 -13.14 -31.29
N GLU A 718 3.36 -13.70 -30.60
CA GLU A 718 3.52 -14.43 -29.34
C GLU A 718 4.36 -15.70 -29.52
N PRO A 719 5.23 -16.07 -28.55
CA PRO A 719 5.89 -17.36 -28.53
C PRO A 719 4.93 -18.43 -27.99
N SER A 720 4.70 -19.46 -28.80
CA SER A 720 3.95 -20.67 -28.46
C SER A 720 4.62 -21.45 -27.32
N LEU A 721 3.83 -21.84 -26.31
CA LEU A 721 4.20 -22.76 -25.25
C LEU A 721 4.41 -24.19 -25.81
N PRO A 722 5.33 -24.98 -25.25
CA PRO A 722 5.53 -26.37 -25.66
C PRO A 722 4.40 -27.27 -25.15
N VAL A 723 3.94 -28.13 -26.06
CA VAL A 723 2.97 -29.20 -25.81
C VAL A 723 3.66 -30.32 -25.03
N GLU A 724 3.12 -30.70 -23.89
CA GLU A 724 3.48 -31.92 -23.17
C GLU A 724 3.00 -33.16 -23.97
N PRO A 725 3.75 -34.27 -23.97
CA PRO A 725 3.30 -35.50 -24.57
C PRO A 725 2.34 -36.28 -23.63
N SER A 726 1.22 -36.67 -24.19
CA SER A 726 0.28 -37.58 -23.58
C SER A 726 0.91 -38.99 -23.46
N ASP A 727 1.02 -39.50 -22.25
CA ASP A 727 1.23 -40.92 -22.00
C ASP A 727 -0.10 -41.62 -21.70
N GLU A 728 -0.52 -42.41 -22.66
CA GLU A 728 -1.49 -43.52 -22.45
C GLU A 728 -0.75 -44.75 -21.95
N GLY A 729 -1.32 -45.39 -20.96
CA GLY A 729 -1.15 -46.82 -20.88
C GLY A 729 -0.85 -47.41 -19.50
N GLY A 730 -1.82 -48.17 -18.99
CA GLY A 730 -1.51 -49.42 -18.30
C GLY A 730 -2.01 -49.57 -16.87
N ILE A 731 -3.20 -50.09 -16.77
CA ILE A 731 -3.78 -50.87 -15.65
C ILE A 731 -2.84 -52.00 -15.23
N ILE A 732 -2.67 -52.27 -13.95
CA ILE A 732 -2.83 -53.53 -13.21
C ILE A 732 -2.04 -53.48 -11.87
N GLY A 733 -2.74 -53.80 -10.75
CA GLY A 733 -2.17 -54.26 -9.48
C GLY A 733 -2.73 -53.51 -8.29
#